data_c2a274090c9c6c8cbc28248a0bad8f7c
#
_entry.id   c2a274090c9c6c8cbc28248a0bad8f7c
#
_cell.length_a   1.000
_cell.length_b   1.000
_cell.length_c   1.000
_cell.angle_alpha   90.00
_cell.angle_beta   90.00
_cell.angle_gamma   90.00
#
_symmetry.space_group_name_H-M   'P 1'
#
loop_
_entity.id
_entity.type
_entity.pdbx_description
1 polymer ?
#
loop_
_entity_poly.entity_id
_entity_poly.type
_entity_poly.pdbx_seq_one_letter_code
_entity_poly.pdbx_strand_id
1 'polypeptide(L)'
;MKKIIYVLLISFTFYSTAAAQLSSSIKGTITDTDGERLENITIFLKEDNKYFARTDHKGEYHIISPSGQYTLIVKAMGYKQKQYAITLESNEIKTLNIKLEQENTDLDEVVIAGKSALQEVNESAFNVVAVDAKALHNTTLDLSQALDRVSGIRIRQNGGVGSGTNLSLNGFGGRHVKFFIDGVPMEGFGSAFQINNIPINMAERIEVYKGVVPINFGSDALGGAVNIVTNQRSNSFLDASYSYGSFNTHKSYVNAGYTSNSGITFNINAFQNYSDNDYWVNAQILDLDKNLFLAERQRVRRFHDQYHNETVIAKVGVINKSYADRLLLGFTWGNEYAQIQHPADMSFVYGKRFRESKTLMPSLSYLKKDLFAENLDVSLNANYNFGNANNIDTARRRYNWLGEYKEKLPNASPGELSYSLYEFKDRNGAVNVNATYRLAEKHAFTINNVFTSFSRIGNDYAEPKPGDAFPRESMKNVLGAGYKFNYSEQWNTSLFLKQYSNKVNAYADPAGGSNYEHFSATTNNTGYGIASTYFITPELQLKGSYEKTYRLPTGGELFGSGDGIEVGNIGLKPENSDNFNAGINYSFLVDQQHAFSVDGNFIYRNIKDFIRRSISQSRGTAQSINEGLVRNMGMDAEVRYSYGDYFTVGVNATYQNIRNKLMYKNNSTVVSTVYNDRVPNQPYIYGNGDFTFFFKDALKKGNTFSLSYNLLYVHEFYYDWPSYGGITIPSQFSHDLFGTYSMKEGRYNISMECRNIFNADLFDNYSLQKPGRNFSVKFRYFISK
;
A
#
# COMPACT_ATOMS: atom_id res chain seq x y z
N MET A 1 -51.33 -49.03 5.69
CA MET A 1 -51.23 -49.82 4.45
C MET A 1 -49.85 -49.65 3.86
N LYS A 2 -49.17 -50.79 3.79
CA LYS A 2 -47.79 -50.96 3.32
C LYS A 2 -47.67 -50.64 1.83
N LYS A 3 -46.62 -49.94 1.42
CA LYS A 3 -45.96 -50.18 0.12
C LYS A 3 -44.46 -49.99 0.27
N ILE A 4 -43.78 -51.10 0.12
CA ILE A 4 -42.37 -51.37 0.03
C ILE A 4 -41.91 -50.87 -1.36
N ILE A 5 -40.88 -50.05 -1.42
CA ILE A 5 -40.15 -49.77 -2.65
C ILE A 5 -38.82 -50.52 -2.59
N TYR A 6 -38.66 -51.49 -3.47
CA TYR A 6 -37.43 -52.21 -3.75
C TYR A 6 -36.46 -51.29 -4.47
N VAL A 7 -35.26 -51.09 -3.88
CA VAL A 7 -34.10 -50.52 -4.55
C VAL A 7 -33.28 -51.70 -5.12
N LEU A 8 -33.22 -51.82 -6.40
CA LEU A 8 -32.35 -52.76 -7.12
C LEU A 8 -30.90 -52.26 -6.99
N LEU A 9 -30.07 -53.00 -6.26
CA LEU A 9 -28.61 -52.92 -6.33
C LEU A 9 -28.15 -53.59 -7.64
N ILE A 10 -27.78 -52.80 -8.63
CA ILE A 10 -26.99 -53.28 -9.78
C ILE A 10 -25.51 -53.11 -9.37
N SER A 11 -24.89 -54.20 -8.96
CA SER A 11 -23.46 -54.33 -8.80
C SER A 11 -22.80 -54.39 -10.16
N PHE A 12 -22.36 -53.24 -10.71
CA PHE A 12 -21.40 -53.22 -11.80
C PHE A 12 -20.00 -53.44 -11.20
N THR A 13 -19.49 -54.62 -11.31
CA THR A 13 -18.07 -54.92 -11.13
C THR A 13 -17.31 -54.39 -12.33
N PHE A 14 -16.80 -53.14 -12.19
CA PHE A 14 -15.73 -52.70 -13.06
C PHE A 14 -14.46 -53.47 -12.70
N TYR A 15 -14.09 -54.43 -13.52
CA TYR A 15 -12.73 -54.88 -13.62
C TYR A 15 -11.88 -53.70 -14.12
N SER A 16 -11.34 -52.90 -13.23
CA SER A 16 -10.22 -52.05 -13.55
C SER A 16 -9.00 -52.96 -13.75
N THR A 17 -8.63 -53.24 -14.98
CA THR A 17 -7.26 -53.67 -15.28
C THR A 17 -6.34 -52.55 -14.83
N ALA A 18 -5.72 -52.69 -13.65
CA ALA A 18 -4.56 -51.92 -13.27
C ALA A 18 -3.47 -52.28 -14.25
N ALA A 19 -3.39 -51.58 -15.36
CA ALA A 19 -2.16 -51.56 -16.16
C ALA A 19 -1.12 -50.91 -15.24
N ALA A 20 -0.24 -51.73 -14.70
CA ALA A 20 0.98 -51.27 -14.07
C ALA A 20 1.70 -50.40 -15.10
N GLN A 21 1.62 -49.10 -14.95
CA GLN A 21 2.33 -48.14 -15.80
C GLN A 21 3.81 -48.35 -15.49
N LEU A 22 4.52 -49.06 -16.39
CA LEU A 22 5.95 -49.28 -16.30
C LEU A 22 6.63 -47.90 -16.33
N SER A 23 7.18 -47.49 -15.19
CA SER A 23 7.78 -46.17 -15.02
C SER A 23 9.27 -46.23 -15.45
N SER A 24 9.64 -45.33 -16.33
CA SER A 24 11.05 -45.10 -16.72
C SER A 24 11.61 -43.91 -15.94
N SER A 25 12.91 -43.72 -15.91
CA SER A 25 13.46 -42.57 -15.20
C SER A 25 14.69 -41.97 -15.93
N ILE A 26 14.87 -40.68 -15.68
CA ILE A 26 16.02 -39.92 -16.14
C ILE A 26 16.78 -39.45 -14.90
N LYS A 27 18.07 -39.69 -14.83
CA LYS A 27 18.93 -39.19 -13.76
C LYS A 27 20.22 -38.62 -14.32
N GLY A 28 20.91 -37.78 -13.57
CA GLY A 28 22.20 -37.23 -13.97
C GLY A 28 22.67 -36.12 -13.06
N THR A 29 23.74 -35.48 -13.45
CA THR A 29 24.33 -34.34 -12.74
C THR A 29 24.34 -33.11 -13.63
N ILE A 30 24.17 -31.94 -13.03
CA ILE A 30 24.26 -30.64 -13.70
C ILE A 30 25.45 -29.88 -13.15
N THR A 31 26.33 -29.43 -14.05
CA THR A 31 27.53 -28.65 -13.74
C THR A 31 27.56 -27.37 -14.59
N ASP A 32 28.32 -26.37 -14.15
CA ASP A 32 28.69 -25.23 -15.00
C ASP A 32 29.88 -25.54 -15.95
N THR A 33 30.35 -24.49 -16.65
CA THR A 33 31.50 -24.61 -17.56
C THR A 33 32.81 -24.93 -16.85
N ASP A 34 32.94 -24.62 -15.57
CA ASP A 34 34.13 -24.83 -14.76
C ASP A 34 34.10 -26.17 -14.02
N GLY A 35 32.97 -26.93 -14.17
CA GLY A 35 32.78 -28.25 -13.57
C GLY A 35 32.20 -28.20 -12.15
N GLU A 36 31.82 -26.99 -11.65
CA GLU A 36 31.13 -26.85 -10.38
C GLU A 36 29.71 -27.42 -10.46
N ARG A 37 29.28 -28.12 -9.42
CA ARG A 37 27.95 -28.74 -9.35
C ARG A 37 26.90 -27.71 -8.99
N LEU A 38 25.80 -27.67 -9.77
CA LEU A 38 24.76 -26.66 -9.65
C LEU A 38 23.56 -27.20 -8.86
N GLU A 39 23.29 -26.61 -7.74
CA GLU A 39 22.13 -26.90 -6.86
C GLU A 39 20.91 -26.08 -7.29
N ASN A 40 19.68 -26.60 -7.02
CA ASN A 40 18.41 -25.96 -7.29
C ASN A 40 18.11 -25.64 -8.77
N ILE A 41 18.75 -26.36 -9.70
CA ILE A 41 18.44 -26.27 -11.13
C ILE A 41 17.14 -27.02 -11.41
N THR A 42 16.22 -26.42 -12.12
CA THR A 42 14.94 -27.04 -12.47
C THR A 42 15.06 -27.76 -13.83
N ILE A 43 14.61 -29.01 -13.84
CA ILE A 43 14.59 -29.88 -15.01
C ILE A 43 13.16 -30.42 -15.15
N PHE A 44 12.56 -30.33 -16.34
CA PHE A 44 11.21 -30.81 -16.57
C PHE A 44 11.01 -31.32 -18.01
N LEU A 45 9.93 -32.10 -18.21
CA LEU A 45 9.52 -32.57 -19.52
C LEU A 45 8.52 -31.59 -20.14
N LYS A 46 8.82 -31.08 -21.35
CA LYS A 46 8.01 -30.07 -22.05
C LYS A 46 6.57 -30.52 -22.31
N GLU A 47 6.40 -31.81 -22.65
CA GLU A 47 5.12 -32.42 -23.02
C GLU A 47 4.17 -32.62 -21.83
N ASP A 48 4.73 -32.72 -20.59
CA ASP A 48 3.95 -32.84 -19.38
C ASP A 48 4.78 -32.32 -18.17
N ASN A 49 4.52 -31.08 -17.79
CA ASN A 49 5.27 -30.36 -16.76
C ASN A 49 5.15 -30.95 -15.34
N LYS A 50 4.26 -31.92 -15.11
CA LYS A 50 4.17 -32.64 -13.83
C LYS A 50 5.40 -33.51 -13.56
N TYR A 51 6.14 -33.90 -14.61
CA TYR A 51 7.38 -34.66 -14.50
C TYR A 51 8.56 -33.69 -14.46
N PHE A 52 8.99 -33.34 -13.25
CA PHE A 52 10.11 -32.44 -13.02
C PHE A 52 10.97 -32.90 -11.84
N ALA A 53 12.18 -32.36 -11.76
CA ALA A 53 13.09 -32.48 -10.61
C ALA A 53 13.86 -31.17 -10.41
N ARG A 54 14.44 -31.04 -9.23
CA ARG A 54 15.48 -30.04 -8.96
C ARG A 54 16.74 -30.75 -8.55
N THR A 55 17.89 -30.18 -8.92
CA THR A 55 19.17 -30.69 -8.47
C THR A 55 19.35 -30.47 -6.97
N ASP A 56 19.89 -31.49 -6.31
CA ASP A 56 20.32 -31.42 -4.91
C ASP A 56 21.67 -30.67 -4.76
N HIS A 57 22.19 -30.62 -3.53
CA HIS A 57 23.48 -30.01 -3.21
C HIS A 57 24.69 -30.66 -3.88
N LYS A 58 24.54 -31.86 -4.49
CA LYS A 58 25.53 -32.53 -5.31
C LYS A 58 25.30 -32.30 -6.80
N GLY A 59 24.33 -31.44 -7.17
CA GLY A 59 23.94 -31.22 -8.55
C GLY A 59 23.23 -32.42 -9.20
N GLU A 60 22.74 -33.42 -8.42
CA GLU A 60 22.10 -34.61 -8.92
C GLU A 60 20.59 -34.40 -9.08
N TYR A 61 20.00 -34.98 -10.15
CA TYR A 61 18.56 -34.96 -10.38
C TYR A 61 18.02 -36.32 -10.77
N HIS A 62 16.70 -36.55 -10.49
CA HIS A 62 16.01 -37.76 -10.86
C HIS A 62 14.54 -37.47 -11.19
N ILE A 63 14.13 -37.78 -12.43
CA ILE A 63 12.74 -37.65 -12.91
C ILE A 63 12.20 -39.03 -13.23
N ILE A 64 11.04 -39.37 -12.71
CA ILE A 64 10.30 -40.60 -13.00
C ILE A 64 9.14 -40.22 -13.92
N SER A 65 9.05 -40.88 -15.09
CA SER A 65 7.96 -40.64 -16.06
C SER A 65 7.58 -41.91 -16.80
N PRO A 66 6.42 -41.99 -17.46
CA PRO A 66 6.12 -43.09 -18.39
C PRO A 66 7.13 -43.18 -19.55
N SER A 67 7.18 -44.32 -20.22
CA SER A 67 7.90 -44.46 -21.49
C SER A 67 7.27 -43.57 -22.57
N GLY A 68 8.11 -42.93 -23.41
CA GLY A 68 7.66 -42.01 -24.43
C GLY A 68 8.77 -41.14 -25.02
N GLN A 69 8.41 -40.29 -25.96
CA GLN A 69 9.32 -39.28 -26.51
C GLN A 69 9.05 -37.96 -25.80
N TYR A 70 10.11 -37.34 -25.28
CA TYR A 70 10.02 -36.10 -24.50
C TYR A 70 11.10 -35.13 -24.91
N THR A 71 10.85 -33.86 -24.66
CA THR A 71 11.88 -32.82 -24.70
C THR A 71 12.21 -32.43 -23.26
N LEU A 72 13.38 -32.83 -22.77
CA LEU A 72 13.90 -32.42 -21.45
C LEU A 72 14.37 -30.97 -21.52
N ILE A 73 13.80 -30.12 -20.72
CA ILE A 73 14.19 -28.72 -20.59
C ILE A 73 14.95 -28.54 -19.28
N VAL A 74 16.12 -27.91 -19.36
CA VAL A 74 16.93 -27.53 -18.21
C VAL A 74 17.03 -26.02 -18.15
N LYS A 75 16.68 -25.47 -17.02
CA LYS A 75 16.53 -24.04 -16.84
C LYS A 75 17.09 -23.62 -15.48
N ALA A 76 17.96 -22.61 -15.51
CA ALA A 76 18.58 -22.06 -14.33
C ALA A 76 18.79 -20.56 -14.48
N MET A 77 18.68 -19.82 -13.39
CA MET A 77 18.92 -18.38 -13.34
C MET A 77 20.40 -18.11 -13.61
N GLY A 78 20.72 -17.25 -14.59
CA GLY A 78 22.10 -16.93 -14.96
C GLY A 78 22.78 -17.96 -15.89
N TYR A 79 22.03 -18.95 -16.42
CA TYR A 79 22.54 -19.94 -17.36
C TYR A 79 21.66 -20.05 -18.60
N LYS A 80 22.28 -20.31 -19.77
CA LYS A 80 21.56 -20.57 -21.02
C LYS A 80 20.67 -21.80 -20.89
N GLN A 81 19.38 -21.66 -21.21
CA GLN A 81 18.46 -22.79 -21.27
C GLN A 81 18.95 -23.83 -22.26
N LYS A 82 18.98 -25.11 -21.87
CA LYS A 82 19.25 -26.24 -22.77
C LYS A 82 18.03 -27.15 -22.93
N GLN A 83 17.88 -27.71 -24.13
CA GLN A 83 16.83 -28.65 -24.48
C GLN A 83 17.42 -29.91 -25.09
N TYR A 84 16.92 -31.08 -24.68
CA TYR A 84 17.37 -32.37 -25.14
C TYR A 84 16.17 -33.21 -25.56
N ALA A 85 16.10 -33.63 -26.82
CA ALA A 85 15.16 -34.66 -27.26
C ALA A 85 15.57 -36.01 -26.69
N ILE A 86 14.68 -36.67 -25.96
CA ILE A 86 14.95 -37.96 -25.31
C ILE A 86 13.80 -38.93 -25.60
N THR A 87 14.16 -40.19 -25.80
CA THR A 87 13.19 -41.29 -25.87
C THR A 87 13.46 -42.19 -24.67
N LEU A 88 12.41 -42.54 -23.93
CA LEU A 88 12.47 -43.47 -22.80
C LEU A 88 11.75 -44.75 -23.17
N GLU A 89 12.44 -45.86 -23.12
CA GLU A 89 11.84 -47.20 -23.23
C GLU A 89 11.25 -47.64 -21.87
N SER A 90 10.35 -48.62 -21.89
CA SER A 90 9.74 -49.14 -20.66
C SER A 90 10.78 -49.68 -19.71
N ASN A 91 10.77 -49.24 -18.44
CA ASN A 91 11.74 -49.55 -17.37
C ASN A 91 13.17 -49.09 -17.62
N GLU A 92 13.39 -48.15 -18.55
CA GLU A 92 14.73 -47.59 -18.81
C GLU A 92 15.12 -46.60 -17.72
N ILE A 93 16.36 -46.70 -17.25
CA ILE A 93 17.00 -45.66 -16.43
C ILE A 93 18.03 -44.96 -17.33
N LYS A 94 17.68 -43.80 -17.85
CA LYS A 94 18.55 -43.02 -18.73
C LYS A 94 19.40 -42.05 -17.92
N THR A 95 20.73 -42.12 -18.07
CA THR A 95 21.63 -41.18 -17.42
C THR A 95 22.03 -40.07 -18.39
N LEU A 96 21.77 -38.80 -18.02
CA LEU A 96 22.11 -37.62 -18.82
C LEU A 96 22.76 -36.54 -17.93
N ASN A 97 24.09 -36.38 -18.10
CA ASN A 97 24.82 -35.31 -17.42
C ASN A 97 24.83 -34.08 -18.31
N ILE A 98 24.57 -32.93 -17.71
CA ILE A 98 24.31 -31.69 -18.43
C ILE A 98 25.27 -30.60 -17.95
N LYS A 99 25.91 -29.92 -18.91
CA LYS A 99 26.77 -28.78 -18.65
C LYS A 99 26.08 -27.50 -19.09
N LEU A 100 25.93 -26.55 -18.17
CA LEU A 100 25.29 -25.25 -18.42
C LEU A 100 26.35 -24.17 -18.65
N GLU A 101 26.09 -23.29 -19.60
CA GLU A 101 26.90 -22.10 -19.90
C GLU A 101 26.25 -20.89 -19.20
N GLN A 102 27.07 -20.07 -18.53
CA GLN A 102 26.58 -18.82 -17.94
C GLN A 102 26.04 -17.87 -19.03
N GLU A 103 24.92 -17.25 -18.76
CA GLU A 103 24.32 -16.27 -19.65
C GLU A 103 24.43 -14.88 -19.00
N ASN A 104 25.18 -14.01 -19.67
CA ASN A 104 25.30 -12.59 -19.26
C ASN A 104 24.11 -11.76 -19.80
N THR A 105 22.88 -12.18 -19.54
CA THR A 105 21.72 -11.45 -20.02
C THR A 105 20.88 -11.01 -18.83
N ASP A 106 20.56 -9.72 -18.76
CA ASP A 106 19.55 -9.20 -17.83
C ASP A 106 18.21 -9.87 -18.15
N LEU A 107 17.65 -10.50 -17.15
CA LEU A 107 16.55 -11.47 -17.25
C LEU A 107 15.23 -10.81 -17.62
N ASP A 108 14.72 -11.17 -18.80
CA ASP A 108 13.29 -11.36 -18.96
C ASP A 108 12.86 -12.49 -17.99
N GLU A 109 11.82 -12.25 -17.23
CA GLU A 109 11.33 -13.14 -16.17
C GLU A 109 10.97 -14.51 -16.74
N VAL A 110 11.91 -15.43 -16.63
CA VAL A 110 11.71 -16.81 -17.05
C VAL A 110 10.81 -17.49 -16.05
N VAL A 111 9.58 -17.79 -16.46
CA VAL A 111 8.62 -18.59 -15.68
C VAL A 111 9.22 -19.96 -15.37
N ILE A 112 9.91 -20.07 -14.26
CA ILE A 112 10.21 -21.35 -13.61
C ILE A 112 8.87 -21.90 -13.12
N ALA A 113 8.69 -23.21 -13.12
CA ALA A 113 7.52 -23.93 -12.59
C ALA A 113 7.35 -23.74 -11.06
N GLY A 114 7.23 -22.50 -10.62
CA GLY A 114 6.89 -22.00 -9.31
C GLY A 114 6.07 -20.73 -9.51
N LYS A 115 4.99 -20.56 -8.73
CA LYS A 115 4.16 -19.37 -8.78
C LYS A 115 5.02 -18.13 -8.52
N SER A 116 4.86 -17.07 -9.29
CA SER A 116 5.51 -15.79 -8.97
C SER A 116 5.03 -15.26 -7.62
N ALA A 117 5.84 -14.46 -6.93
CA ALA A 117 5.43 -13.88 -5.65
C ALA A 117 4.15 -13.02 -5.76
N LEU A 118 3.90 -12.41 -6.93
CA LEU A 118 2.63 -11.73 -7.23
C LEU A 118 1.46 -12.70 -7.31
N GLN A 119 1.67 -13.82 -7.98
CA GLN A 119 0.66 -14.87 -8.14
C GLN A 119 0.33 -15.54 -6.79
N GLU A 120 1.35 -15.87 -5.97
CA GLU A 120 1.13 -16.44 -4.62
C GLU A 120 0.28 -15.53 -3.74
N VAL A 121 0.52 -14.22 -3.77
CA VAL A 121 -0.28 -13.24 -3.03
C VAL A 121 -1.71 -13.20 -3.58
N ASN A 122 -1.89 -13.09 -4.89
CA ASN A 122 -3.21 -13.04 -5.52
C ASN A 122 -4.03 -14.32 -5.32
N GLU A 123 -3.39 -15.49 -5.24
CA GLU A 123 -4.06 -16.78 -5.01
C GLU A 123 -4.34 -17.08 -3.52
N SER A 124 -3.88 -16.23 -2.61
CA SER A 124 -4.14 -16.41 -1.18
C SER A 124 -5.63 -16.39 -0.84
N ALA A 125 -5.99 -16.90 0.35
CA ALA A 125 -7.37 -16.92 0.83
C ALA A 125 -7.99 -15.54 1.04
N PHE A 126 -7.17 -14.52 1.12
CA PHE A 126 -7.59 -13.14 1.34
C PHE A 126 -7.97 -12.45 0.04
N ASN A 127 -8.87 -11.47 0.14
CA ASN A 127 -9.18 -10.60 -0.98
C ASN A 127 -8.05 -9.57 -1.13
N VAL A 128 -7.06 -9.88 -1.94
CA VAL A 128 -5.86 -9.07 -2.15
C VAL A 128 -5.56 -8.90 -3.63
N VAL A 129 -5.03 -7.72 -3.98
CA VAL A 129 -4.49 -7.39 -5.30
C VAL A 129 -3.01 -7.03 -5.11
N ALA A 130 -2.14 -7.76 -5.78
CA ALA A 130 -0.72 -7.46 -5.84
C ALA A 130 -0.39 -6.72 -7.14
N VAL A 131 0.19 -5.53 -7.02
CA VAL A 131 0.59 -4.67 -8.13
C VAL A 131 2.10 -4.77 -8.31
N ASP A 132 2.55 -5.07 -9.53
CA ASP A 132 3.96 -5.00 -9.89
C ASP A 132 4.41 -3.53 -9.99
N ALA A 133 5.16 -3.07 -8.99
CA ALA A 133 5.67 -1.70 -8.97
C ALA A 133 6.81 -1.48 -9.97
N LYS A 134 7.52 -2.54 -10.39
CA LYS A 134 8.66 -2.45 -11.33
C LYS A 134 8.23 -1.87 -12.67
N ALA A 135 7.04 -2.23 -13.15
CA ALA A 135 6.47 -1.69 -14.40
C ALA A 135 6.31 -0.16 -14.38
N LEU A 136 6.24 0.44 -13.18
CA LEU A 136 6.06 1.89 -12.98
C LEU A 136 7.36 2.64 -12.63
N HIS A 137 8.50 1.96 -12.46
CA HIS A 137 9.76 2.58 -12.01
C HIS A 137 10.29 3.67 -12.93
N ASN A 138 9.94 3.64 -14.21
CA ASN A 138 10.35 4.67 -15.17
C ASN A 138 9.45 5.92 -15.14
N THR A 139 8.35 5.92 -14.40
CA THR A 139 7.45 7.09 -14.24
C THR A 139 7.90 7.99 -13.08
N THR A 140 7.35 9.21 -12.99
CA THR A 140 7.58 10.12 -11.86
C THR A 140 6.59 9.92 -10.70
N LEU A 141 5.83 8.83 -10.73
CA LEU A 141 4.82 8.51 -9.72
C LEU A 141 5.45 8.31 -8.34
N ASP A 142 4.74 8.76 -7.32
CA ASP A 142 4.91 8.30 -5.95
C ASP A 142 3.97 7.12 -5.65
N LEU A 143 4.11 6.51 -4.48
CA LEU A 143 3.28 5.36 -4.09
C LEU A 143 1.79 5.69 -4.06
N SER A 144 1.41 6.90 -3.65
CA SER A 144 0.01 7.31 -3.60
C SER A 144 -0.62 7.33 -4.99
N GLN A 145 0.08 7.90 -5.96
CA GLN A 145 -0.38 8.00 -7.35
C GLN A 145 -0.44 6.63 -8.04
N ALA A 146 0.47 5.71 -7.70
CA ALA A 146 0.41 4.33 -8.18
C ALA A 146 -0.80 3.58 -7.60
N LEU A 147 -1.09 3.78 -6.31
CA LEU A 147 -2.25 3.20 -5.63
C LEU A 147 -3.58 3.70 -6.19
N ASP A 148 -3.67 4.96 -6.62
CA ASP A 148 -4.91 5.54 -7.20
C ASP A 148 -5.38 4.83 -8.49
N ARG A 149 -4.53 3.98 -9.09
CA ARG A 149 -4.84 3.16 -10.28
C ARG A 149 -5.41 1.77 -9.94
N VAL A 150 -5.42 1.40 -8.66
CA VAL A 150 -5.90 0.09 -8.20
C VAL A 150 -7.41 0.13 -7.96
N SER A 151 -8.13 -0.90 -8.43
CA SER A 151 -9.58 -1.00 -8.21
C SER A 151 -9.92 -0.98 -6.71
N GLY A 152 -10.96 -0.25 -6.34
CA GLY A 152 -11.37 -0.05 -4.95
C GLY A 152 -10.61 1.06 -4.21
N ILE A 153 -9.48 1.55 -4.74
CA ILE A 153 -8.71 2.65 -4.14
C ILE A 153 -9.07 3.99 -4.77
N ARG A 154 -9.13 5.01 -3.93
CA ARG A 154 -9.17 6.41 -4.34
C ARG A 154 -8.24 7.23 -3.47
N ILE A 155 -7.31 7.94 -4.09
CA ILE A 155 -6.41 8.89 -3.44
C ILE A 155 -6.96 10.31 -3.64
N ARG A 156 -7.16 11.03 -2.55
CA ARG A 156 -7.51 12.44 -2.55
C ARG A 156 -6.34 13.28 -2.06
N GLN A 157 -5.97 14.30 -2.81
CA GLN A 157 -4.89 15.23 -2.47
C GLN A 157 -5.43 16.65 -2.37
N ASN A 158 -4.93 17.42 -1.40
CA ASN A 158 -5.38 18.79 -1.14
C ASN A 158 -4.68 19.83 -2.02
N GLY A 159 -3.75 19.42 -2.87
CA GLY A 159 -2.96 20.35 -3.69
C GLY A 159 -1.81 19.68 -4.43
N GLY A 160 -0.65 20.36 -4.50
CA GLY A 160 0.55 19.91 -5.16
C GLY A 160 1.40 18.93 -4.36
N VAL A 161 2.70 18.88 -4.65
CA VAL A 161 3.66 18.00 -3.98
C VAL A 161 3.69 18.28 -2.47
N GLY A 162 3.70 17.23 -1.64
CA GLY A 162 3.72 17.34 -0.18
C GLY A 162 2.40 17.74 0.48
N SER A 163 1.35 17.99 -0.32
CA SER A 163 0.02 18.31 0.24
C SER A 163 -0.59 17.11 0.96
N GLY A 164 -1.51 17.39 1.89
CA GLY A 164 -2.22 16.35 2.63
C GLY A 164 -2.89 15.34 1.70
N THR A 165 -2.65 14.07 1.96
CA THR A 165 -3.15 12.94 1.15
C THR A 165 -4.04 12.05 1.98
N ASN A 166 -5.17 11.65 1.43
CA ASN A 166 -6.12 10.74 2.06
C ASN A 166 -6.44 9.59 1.10
N LEU A 167 -6.01 8.38 1.45
CA LEU A 167 -6.37 7.17 0.74
C LEU A 167 -7.69 6.63 1.29
N SER A 168 -8.61 6.28 0.39
CA SER A 168 -9.77 5.46 0.72
C SER A 168 -9.71 4.13 -0.03
N LEU A 169 -10.03 3.05 0.67
CA LEU A 169 -10.15 1.70 0.13
C LEU A 169 -11.59 1.25 0.33
N ASN A 170 -12.31 1.08 -0.78
CA ASN A 170 -13.72 0.70 -0.76
C ASN A 170 -14.56 1.56 0.21
N GLY A 171 -14.32 2.89 0.17
CA GLY A 171 -15.04 3.88 0.96
C GLY A 171 -14.54 4.13 2.37
N PHE A 172 -13.55 3.40 2.82
CA PHE A 172 -12.93 3.66 4.10
C PHE A 172 -11.64 4.45 3.90
N GLY A 173 -11.65 5.70 4.32
CA GLY A 173 -10.53 6.61 4.13
C GLY A 173 -9.65 6.79 5.35
N GLY A 174 -8.44 7.28 5.10
CA GLY A 174 -7.51 7.73 6.13
C GLY A 174 -7.14 6.63 7.11
N ARG A 175 -7.52 6.82 8.37
CA ARG A 175 -7.11 5.98 9.50
C ARG A 175 -7.71 4.57 9.54
N HIS A 176 -8.70 4.28 8.68
CA HIS A 176 -9.31 2.96 8.56
C HIS A 176 -8.51 2.01 7.68
N VAL A 177 -7.58 2.51 6.86
CA VAL A 177 -6.66 1.72 6.04
C VAL A 177 -5.27 1.84 6.66
N LYS A 178 -4.62 0.70 6.89
CA LYS A 178 -3.27 0.68 7.48
C LYS A 178 -2.22 0.46 6.41
N PHE A 179 -1.11 1.18 6.56
CA PHE A 179 0.05 1.06 5.69
C PHE A 179 1.17 0.31 6.38
N PHE A 180 1.84 -0.54 5.61
CA PHE A 180 2.99 -1.31 6.05
C PHE A 180 4.12 -1.19 5.03
N ILE A 181 5.35 -1.23 5.51
CA ILE A 181 6.55 -1.45 4.70
C ILE A 181 7.20 -2.74 5.18
N ASP A 182 7.31 -3.73 4.31
CA ASP A 182 7.85 -5.06 4.65
C ASP A 182 7.16 -5.67 5.89
N GLY A 183 5.83 -5.45 6.04
CA GLY A 183 5.03 -5.92 7.17
C GLY A 183 5.17 -5.10 8.46
N VAL A 184 5.90 -3.99 8.45
CA VAL A 184 6.04 -3.08 9.61
C VAL A 184 5.03 -1.94 9.49
N PRO A 185 4.19 -1.66 10.51
CA PRO A 185 3.26 -0.53 10.48
C PRO A 185 3.98 0.81 10.29
N MET A 186 3.47 1.64 9.37
CA MET A 186 3.98 3.00 9.13
C MET A 186 3.43 4.04 10.11
N GLU A 187 2.56 3.65 11.04
CA GLU A 187 2.01 4.56 12.04
C GLU A 187 3.14 5.13 12.92
N GLY A 188 3.30 6.45 12.90
CA GLY A 188 4.36 7.12 13.67
C GLY A 188 5.70 7.35 12.95
N PHE A 189 5.82 7.08 11.63
CA PHE A 189 7.07 7.32 10.87
C PHE A 189 7.38 8.81 10.66
N GLY A 190 6.41 9.71 10.91
CA GLY A 190 6.55 11.15 10.71
C GLY A 190 6.15 11.60 9.29
N SER A 191 5.98 12.93 9.12
CA SER A 191 5.44 13.52 7.90
C SER A 191 6.40 13.44 6.71
N ALA A 192 7.71 13.45 6.95
CA ALA A 192 8.71 13.29 5.89
C ALA A 192 8.61 11.93 5.18
N PHE A 193 8.03 10.92 5.81
CA PHE A 193 7.91 9.56 5.30
C PHE A 193 6.45 9.16 5.00
N GLN A 194 5.69 10.06 4.38
CA GLN A 194 4.32 9.78 3.93
C GLN A 194 4.32 9.09 2.56
N ILE A 195 3.24 8.36 2.24
CA ILE A 195 3.12 7.59 0.98
C ILE A 195 3.23 8.44 -0.29
N ASN A 196 2.86 9.72 -0.24
CA ASN A 196 2.99 10.67 -1.35
C ASN A 196 4.40 11.29 -1.47
N ASN A 197 5.30 11.00 -0.53
CA ASN A 197 6.71 11.38 -0.62
C ASN A 197 7.59 10.24 -1.13
N ILE A 198 7.14 8.99 -0.98
CA ILE A 198 7.91 7.80 -1.32
C ILE A 198 7.81 7.53 -2.82
N PRO A 199 8.92 7.53 -3.58
CA PRO A 199 8.89 7.20 -5.00
C PRO A 199 8.53 5.73 -5.21
N ILE A 200 7.80 5.47 -6.31
CA ILE A 200 7.39 4.11 -6.69
C ILE A 200 8.59 3.16 -6.85
N ASN A 201 9.75 3.67 -7.20
CA ASN A 201 10.99 2.89 -7.34
C ASN A 201 11.46 2.19 -6.05
N MET A 202 10.98 2.62 -4.87
CA MET A 202 11.29 1.96 -3.61
C MET A 202 10.56 0.61 -3.48
N ALA A 203 9.40 0.46 -4.11
CA ALA A 203 8.59 -0.74 -4.05
C ALA A 203 8.99 -1.75 -5.14
N GLU A 204 9.06 -3.02 -4.82
CA GLU A 204 9.09 -4.12 -5.78
C GLU A 204 7.68 -4.52 -6.19
N ARG A 205 6.78 -4.60 -5.19
CA ARG A 205 5.34 -4.78 -5.37
C ARG A 205 4.57 -4.06 -4.27
N ILE A 206 3.30 -3.83 -4.53
CA ILE A 206 2.35 -3.28 -3.55
C ILE A 206 1.22 -4.29 -3.39
N GLU A 207 0.92 -4.70 -2.16
CA GLU A 207 -0.13 -5.64 -1.83
C GLU A 207 -1.29 -4.86 -1.19
N VAL A 208 -2.47 -4.92 -1.79
CA VAL A 208 -3.68 -4.24 -1.32
C VAL A 208 -4.68 -5.27 -0.82
N TYR A 209 -4.81 -5.40 0.49
CA TYR A 209 -5.77 -6.28 1.17
C TYR A 209 -7.09 -5.53 1.34
N LYS A 210 -8.12 -5.96 0.58
CA LYS A 210 -9.43 -5.32 0.55
C LYS A 210 -10.34 -5.90 1.64
N GLY A 211 -10.29 -5.34 2.84
CA GLY A 211 -11.10 -5.75 3.99
C GLY A 211 -10.35 -6.60 4.99
N VAL A 212 -10.50 -7.92 4.93
CA VAL A 212 -9.84 -8.82 5.89
C VAL A 212 -8.34 -8.89 5.65
N VAL A 213 -7.56 -8.65 6.70
CA VAL A 213 -6.09 -8.56 6.64
C VAL A 213 -5.47 -9.79 7.29
N PRO A 214 -4.46 -10.43 6.65
CA PRO A 214 -3.74 -11.55 7.23
C PRO A 214 -3.20 -11.25 8.63
N ILE A 215 -3.20 -12.26 9.47
CA ILE A 215 -2.83 -12.12 10.88
C ILE A 215 -1.40 -11.64 11.09
N ASN A 216 -0.48 -11.95 10.18
CA ASN A 216 0.94 -11.57 10.23
C ASN A 216 1.16 -10.06 10.30
N PHE A 217 0.17 -9.26 9.91
CA PHE A 217 0.24 -7.80 10.01
C PHE A 217 -0.20 -7.28 11.38
N GLY A 218 -0.90 -8.09 12.20
CA GLY A 218 -1.42 -7.65 13.49
C GLY A 218 -2.24 -6.35 13.38
N SER A 219 -3.05 -6.26 12.32
CA SER A 219 -3.72 -5.02 11.95
C SER A 219 -5.00 -4.80 12.74
N ASP A 220 -5.22 -3.54 13.17
CA ASP A 220 -6.47 -2.99 13.67
C ASP A 220 -7.24 -2.23 12.58
N ALA A 221 -7.05 -2.57 11.30
CA ALA A 221 -7.72 -1.94 10.17
C ALA A 221 -9.18 -2.38 10.04
N LEU A 222 -10.09 -1.45 9.70
CA LEU A 222 -11.46 -1.77 9.28
C LEU A 222 -11.62 -1.81 7.76
N GLY A 223 -10.90 -0.94 7.06
CA GLY A 223 -10.97 -0.79 5.61
C GLY A 223 -10.15 -1.80 4.84
N GLY A 224 -9.05 -2.23 5.43
CA GLY A 224 -8.04 -3.08 4.79
C GLY A 224 -6.63 -2.57 5.04
N ALA A 225 -5.66 -3.12 4.32
CA ALA A 225 -4.25 -2.77 4.48
C ALA A 225 -3.54 -2.66 3.13
N VAL A 226 -2.52 -1.82 3.09
CA VAL A 226 -1.57 -1.70 1.98
C VAL A 226 -0.20 -2.05 2.49
N ASN A 227 0.43 -3.07 1.92
CA ASN A 227 1.80 -3.45 2.23
C ASN A 227 2.73 -3.14 1.06
N ILE A 228 3.71 -2.30 1.29
CA ILE A 228 4.74 -1.93 0.35
C ILE A 228 5.91 -2.89 0.57
N VAL A 229 6.15 -3.77 -0.39
CA VAL A 229 7.27 -4.70 -0.34
C VAL A 229 8.44 -4.07 -1.06
N THR A 230 9.53 -3.84 -0.31
CA THR A 230 10.75 -3.23 -0.85
C THR A 230 11.62 -4.28 -1.53
N ASN A 231 12.55 -3.83 -2.37
CA ASN A 231 13.52 -4.72 -2.99
C ASN A 231 14.41 -5.36 -1.90
N GLN A 232 14.31 -6.68 -1.77
CA GLN A 232 15.05 -7.49 -0.81
C GLN A 232 16.09 -8.39 -1.50
N ARG A 233 16.52 -8.05 -2.72
CA ARG A 233 17.50 -8.85 -3.48
C ARG A 233 18.83 -8.94 -2.75
N SER A 234 19.44 -10.11 -2.81
CA SER A 234 20.79 -10.34 -2.31
C SER A 234 21.90 -9.86 -3.28
N ASN A 235 21.52 -9.51 -4.52
CA ASN A 235 22.47 -9.12 -5.57
C ASN A 235 22.90 -7.65 -5.38
N SER A 236 24.09 -7.34 -5.89
CA SER A 236 24.53 -5.94 -5.97
C SER A 236 23.78 -5.19 -7.06
N PHE A 237 23.22 -4.05 -6.75
CA PHE A 237 22.46 -3.24 -7.71
C PHE A 237 22.57 -1.74 -7.41
N LEU A 238 22.29 -0.93 -8.43
CA LEU A 238 22.12 0.51 -8.33
C LEU A 238 20.93 0.94 -9.20
N ASP A 239 19.95 1.62 -8.60
CA ASP A 239 18.85 2.31 -9.27
C ASP A 239 18.90 3.78 -8.88
N ALA A 240 19.22 4.66 -9.81
CA ALA A 240 19.31 6.09 -9.58
C ALA A 240 18.45 6.85 -10.59
N SER A 241 17.67 7.82 -10.14
CA SER A 241 16.87 8.64 -11.02
C SER A 241 16.76 10.08 -10.55
N TYR A 242 16.60 10.97 -11.53
CA TYR A 242 16.29 12.37 -11.30
C TYR A 242 15.18 12.80 -12.25
N SER A 243 14.25 13.60 -11.77
CA SER A 243 13.21 14.20 -12.59
C SER A 243 13.06 15.69 -12.31
N TYR A 244 12.74 16.42 -13.38
CA TYR A 244 12.41 17.84 -13.36
C TYR A 244 11.04 18.05 -14.01
N GLY A 245 10.22 18.92 -13.43
CA GLY A 245 8.87 19.18 -13.94
C GLY A 245 8.36 20.59 -13.68
N SER A 246 7.13 20.84 -14.12
CA SER A 246 6.40 22.09 -13.90
C SER A 246 6.40 22.47 -12.42
N PHE A 247 6.25 23.76 -12.13
CA PHE A 247 6.24 24.33 -10.77
C PHE A 247 7.57 24.14 -10.04
N ASN A 248 8.69 24.18 -10.82
CA ASN A 248 10.03 23.94 -10.30
C ASN A 248 10.15 22.65 -9.48
N THR A 249 9.51 21.58 -9.97
CA THR A 249 9.45 20.30 -9.24
C THR A 249 10.69 19.46 -9.54
N HIS A 250 11.41 19.08 -8.49
CA HIS A 250 12.58 18.21 -8.53
C HIS A 250 12.33 16.96 -7.70
N LYS A 251 12.60 15.78 -8.26
CA LYS A 251 12.57 14.52 -7.52
C LYS A 251 13.85 13.74 -7.80
N SER A 252 14.58 13.39 -6.75
CA SER A 252 15.78 12.56 -6.82
C SER A 252 15.56 11.26 -6.09
N TYR A 253 16.12 10.18 -6.60
CA TYR A 253 16.04 8.86 -5.98
C TYR A 253 17.32 8.08 -6.22
N VAL A 254 17.80 7.40 -5.18
CA VAL A 254 18.90 6.44 -5.25
C VAL A 254 18.54 5.24 -4.38
N ASN A 255 18.60 4.05 -4.98
CA ASN A 255 18.52 2.78 -4.27
C ASN A 255 19.72 1.92 -4.66
N ALA A 256 20.53 1.54 -3.71
CA ALA A 256 21.70 0.72 -3.95
C ALA A 256 21.80 -0.39 -2.90
N GLY A 257 22.17 -1.56 -3.36
CA GLY A 257 22.43 -2.72 -2.51
C GLY A 257 23.76 -3.37 -2.87
N TYR A 258 24.44 -3.87 -1.86
CA TYR A 258 25.65 -4.67 -2.02
C TYR A 258 25.62 -5.83 -1.03
N THR A 259 25.89 -7.02 -1.52
CA THR A 259 26.07 -8.20 -0.68
C THR A 259 27.38 -8.88 -1.04
N SER A 260 28.23 -9.09 -0.03
CA SER A 260 29.48 -9.82 -0.18
C SER A 260 29.24 -11.33 -0.24
N ASN A 261 30.20 -12.08 -0.78
CA ASN A 261 30.17 -13.56 -0.76
C ASN A 261 30.08 -14.13 0.66
N SER A 262 30.55 -13.39 1.67
CA SER A 262 30.41 -13.77 3.07
C SER A 262 29.01 -13.46 3.67
N GLY A 263 28.06 -12.93 2.89
CA GLY A 263 26.72 -12.61 3.32
C GLY A 263 26.59 -11.30 4.11
N ILE A 264 27.63 -10.47 4.19
CA ILE A 264 27.50 -9.11 4.71
C ILE A 264 26.78 -8.27 3.68
N THR A 265 25.70 -7.62 4.08
CA THR A 265 24.87 -6.83 3.17
C THR A 265 24.71 -5.38 3.65
N PHE A 266 24.67 -4.48 2.67
CA PHE A 266 24.40 -3.06 2.86
C PHE A 266 23.36 -2.60 1.85
N ASN A 267 22.36 -1.86 2.29
CA ASN A 267 21.33 -1.26 1.45
C ASN A 267 21.15 0.21 1.82
N ILE A 268 20.99 1.05 0.81
CA ILE A 268 20.66 2.46 0.97
C ILE A 268 19.52 2.84 0.03
N ASN A 269 18.50 3.49 0.58
CA ASN A 269 17.44 4.17 -0.15
C ASN A 269 17.48 5.65 0.23
N ALA A 270 17.61 6.54 -0.73
CA ALA A 270 17.58 7.97 -0.50
C ALA A 270 16.67 8.63 -1.54
N PHE A 271 15.82 9.54 -1.09
CA PHE A 271 14.97 10.31 -1.99
C PHE A 271 14.75 11.73 -1.48
N GLN A 272 14.49 12.62 -2.42
CA GLN A 272 14.20 14.02 -2.19
C GLN A 272 13.08 14.46 -3.14
N ASN A 273 12.14 15.25 -2.62
CA ASN A 273 11.12 15.92 -3.39
C ASN A 273 11.16 17.42 -3.05
N TYR A 274 11.12 18.24 -4.08
CA TYR A 274 11.04 19.70 -3.98
C TYR A 274 10.02 20.21 -4.99
N SER A 275 9.21 21.21 -4.63
CA SER A 275 8.36 21.95 -5.54
C SER A 275 8.02 23.31 -4.97
N ASP A 276 7.97 24.34 -5.82
CA ASP A 276 7.43 25.64 -5.45
C ASP A 276 5.89 25.61 -5.35
N ASN A 277 5.24 24.60 -5.96
CA ASN A 277 3.78 24.46 -6.02
C ASN A 277 3.03 25.71 -6.46
N ASP A 278 3.65 26.52 -7.30
CA ASP A 278 3.19 27.85 -7.71
C ASP A 278 2.21 27.84 -8.90
N TYR A 279 1.40 26.77 -8.98
CA TYR A 279 0.40 26.62 -10.04
C TYR A 279 -0.77 27.59 -9.92
N TRP A 280 -1.48 27.76 -11.04
CA TRP A 280 -2.65 28.63 -11.12
C TRP A 280 -3.89 28.01 -10.49
N VAL A 281 -4.65 28.82 -9.76
CA VAL A 281 -5.93 28.47 -9.14
C VAL A 281 -6.98 29.58 -9.36
N ASN A 282 -8.25 29.27 -9.28
CA ASN A 282 -9.34 30.22 -9.32
C ASN A 282 -9.77 30.54 -7.89
N ALA A 283 -9.43 31.72 -7.40
CA ALA A 283 -9.69 32.13 -6.01
C ALA A 283 -10.52 33.40 -5.95
N GLN A 284 -11.27 33.56 -4.85
CA GLN A 284 -11.98 34.77 -4.54
C GLN A 284 -11.04 35.73 -3.81
N ILE A 285 -10.85 36.94 -4.36
CA ILE A 285 -9.90 37.92 -3.84
C ILE A 285 -10.54 38.72 -2.72
N LEU A 286 -9.84 38.86 -1.61
CA LEU A 286 -10.21 39.76 -0.53
C LEU A 286 -9.64 41.17 -0.81
N ASP A 287 -10.49 42.16 -0.92
CA ASP A 287 -10.09 43.57 -0.85
C ASP A 287 -9.73 43.87 0.62
N LEU A 288 -8.43 44.08 0.87
CA LEU A 288 -7.91 44.27 2.23
C LEU A 288 -8.32 45.60 2.86
N ASP A 289 -8.68 46.60 2.06
CA ASP A 289 -9.09 47.90 2.57
C ASP A 289 -10.58 47.93 2.97
N LYS A 290 -11.42 47.36 2.14
CA LYS A 290 -12.86 47.28 2.37
C LYS A 290 -13.25 46.06 3.24
N ASN A 291 -12.34 45.11 3.43
CA ASN A 291 -12.59 43.83 4.10
C ASN A 291 -13.75 43.03 3.50
N LEU A 292 -13.88 43.08 2.17
CA LEU A 292 -14.93 42.44 1.39
C LEU A 292 -14.33 41.59 0.29
N PHE A 293 -14.92 40.43 0.03
CA PHE A 293 -14.53 39.64 -1.13
C PHE A 293 -15.04 40.24 -2.43
N LEU A 294 -14.22 40.29 -3.46
CA LEU A 294 -14.65 40.65 -4.79
C LEU A 294 -15.67 39.62 -5.29
N ALA A 295 -16.66 40.09 -6.06
CA ALA A 295 -17.76 39.25 -6.51
C ALA A 295 -17.31 38.09 -7.41
N GLU A 296 -16.34 38.34 -8.27
CA GLU A 296 -15.84 37.35 -9.22
C GLU A 296 -14.56 36.66 -8.72
N ARG A 297 -14.46 35.36 -8.98
CA ARG A 297 -13.21 34.61 -8.80
C ARG A 297 -12.21 35.02 -9.88
N GLN A 298 -10.96 35.13 -9.51
CA GLN A 298 -9.87 35.45 -10.42
C GLN A 298 -8.88 34.30 -10.50
N ARG A 299 -8.25 34.15 -11.65
CA ARG A 299 -7.16 33.22 -11.84
C ARG A 299 -5.87 33.82 -11.29
N VAL A 300 -5.35 33.22 -10.23
CA VAL A 300 -4.18 33.69 -9.50
C VAL A 300 -3.15 32.58 -9.33
N ARG A 301 -1.89 32.95 -9.13
CA ARG A 301 -0.82 32.02 -8.87
C ARG A 301 -0.62 31.83 -7.36
N ARG A 302 -0.39 30.59 -6.93
CA ARG A 302 0.01 30.32 -5.55
C ARG A 302 1.40 30.91 -5.31
N PHE A 303 1.68 31.40 -4.10
CA PHE A 303 2.92 32.12 -3.79
C PHE A 303 3.57 31.68 -2.47
N HIS A 304 2.91 30.87 -1.65
CA HIS A 304 3.39 30.41 -0.34
C HIS A 304 3.01 28.95 -0.10
N ASP A 305 3.45 28.05 -1.00
CA ASP A 305 3.12 26.62 -0.96
C ASP A 305 4.33 25.72 -1.25
N GLN A 306 5.54 26.25 -1.09
CA GLN A 306 6.77 25.51 -1.31
C GLN A 306 6.84 24.29 -0.38
N TYR A 307 7.28 23.20 -0.95
CA TYR A 307 7.49 21.94 -0.24
C TYR A 307 8.88 21.38 -0.51
N HIS A 308 9.51 20.86 0.54
CA HIS A 308 10.78 20.17 0.45
C HIS A 308 10.82 19.03 1.46
N ASN A 309 11.20 17.82 1.01
CA ASN A 309 11.55 16.73 1.91
C ASN A 309 12.77 15.95 1.42
N GLU A 310 13.49 15.40 2.36
CA GLU A 310 14.63 14.50 2.17
C GLU A 310 14.49 13.31 3.08
N THR A 311 14.80 12.12 2.58
CA THR A 311 14.77 10.89 3.38
C THR A 311 15.92 9.98 2.97
N VAL A 312 16.62 9.45 3.96
CA VAL A 312 17.67 8.44 3.79
C VAL A 312 17.37 7.26 4.70
N ILE A 313 17.33 6.06 4.12
CA ILE A 313 17.17 4.78 4.81
C ILE A 313 18.42 3.98 4.52
N ALA A 314 19.21 3.68 5.53
CA ALA A 314 20.39 2.82 5.42
C ALA A 314 20.17 1.56 6.26
N LYS A 315 20.51 0.40 5.71
CA LYS A 315 20.45 -0.89 6.40
C LYS A 315 21.77 -1.62 6.23
N VAL A 316 22.28 -2.21 7.29
CA VAL A 316 23.50 -3.02 7.30
C VAL A 316 23.27 -4.30 8.09
N GLY A 317 23.84 -5.38 7.66
CA GLY A 317 23.71 -6.64 8.40
C GLY A 317 24.25 -7.85 7.67
N VAL A 318 23.63 -8.98 7.96
CA VAL A 318 24.04 -10.27 7.38
C VAL A 318 22.82 -11.04 6.85
N ILE A 319 23.07 -11.82 5.81
CA ILE A 319 22.09 -12.74 5.23
C ILE A 319 22.69 -14.14 5.09
N ASN A 320 21.83 -15.15 5.02
CA ASN A 320 22.18 -16.56 4.80
C ASN A 320 23.21 -17.08 5.81
N LYS A 321 23.01 -16.78 7.12
CA LYS A 321 23.79 -17.30 8.22
C LYS A 321 23.05 -18.40 8.97
N SER A 322 23.78 -19.31 9.62
CA SER A 322 23.18 -20.39 10.41
C SER A 322 22.23 -19.87 11.52
N TYR A 323 22.54 -18.72 12.10
CA TYR A 323 21.76 -18.08 13.15
C TYR A 323 20.71 -17.08 12.64
N ALA A 324 20.76 -16.67 11.36
CA ALA A 324 19.81 -15.74 10.77
C ALA A 324 19.82 -15.85 9.24
N ASP A 325 18.67 -16.08 8.63
CA ASP A 325 18.51 -15.94 7.18
C ASP A 325 18.61 -14.47 6.78
N ARG A 326 18.19 -13.57 7.69
CA ARG A 326 18.38 -12.13 7.56
C ARG A 326 18.44 -11.48 8.95
N LEU A 327 19.47 -10.67 9.17
CA LEU A 327 19.58 -9.80 10.35
C LEU A 327 20.10 -8.44 9.87
N LEU A 328 19.24 -7.43 9.91
CA LEU A 328 19.55 -6.06 9.46
C LEU A 328 19.32 -5.06 10.58
N LEU A 329 20.30 -4.21 10.81
CA LEU A 329 20.16 -2.98 11.56
C LEU A 329 19.93 -1.84 10.56
N GLY A 330 18.92 -1.05 10.79
CA GLY A 330 18.52 0.05 9.93
C GLY A 330 18.51 1.38 10.65
N PHE A 331 18.63 2.43 9.87
CA PHE A 331 18.57 3.80 10.30
C PHE A 331 17.84 4.62 9.24
N THR A 332 16.79 5.34 9.66
CA THR A 332 16.06 6.27 8.79
C THR A 332 16.23 7.68 9.31
N TRP A 333 16.67 8.59 8.45
CA TRP A 333 16.69 10.01 8.67
C TRP A 333 15.76 10.68 7.67
N GLY A 334 14.95 11.63 8.14
CA GLY A 334 14.04 12.41 7.31
C GLY A 334 13.96 13.85 7.77
N ASN A 335 13.81 14.75 6.81
CA ASN A 335 13.58 16.17 7.02
C ASN A 335 12.49 16.66 6.10
N GLU A 336 11.59 17.53 6.59
CA GLU A 336 10.49 18.12 5.83
C GLU A 336 10.37 19.60 6.18
N TYR A 337 10.13 20.40 5.15
CA TYR A 337 9.70 21.80 5.23
C TYR A 337 8.48 21.99 4.33
N ALA A 338 7.43 22.62 4.84
CA ALA A 338 6.21 22.89 4.09
C ALA A 338 5.64 24.27 4.42
N GLN A 339 5.54 25.13 3.45
CA GLN A 339 4.76 26.36 3.53
C GLN A 339 3.27 26.01 3.48
N ILE A 340 2.44 26.76 4.16
CA ILE A 340 1.00 26.53 4.27
C ILE A 340 0.28 27.75 3.69
N GLN A 341 -0.26 27.59 2.48
CA GLN A 341 -0.89 28.69 1.74
C GLN A 341 -2.29 29.02 2.22
N HIS A 342 -3.05 28.06 2.74
CA HIS A 342 -4.46 28.25 3.09
C HIS A 342 -4.93 27.23 4.15
N PRO A 343 -6.09 27.47 4.82
CA PRO A 343 -6.70 26.50 5.72
C PRO A 343 -7.29 25.28 4.95
N ALA A 344 -8.24 24.58 5.59
CA ALA A 344 -8.93 23.42 5.02
C ALA A 344 -9.74 23.72 3.73
N ASP A 345 -9.94 24.97 3.40
CA ASP A 345 -10.52 25.48 2.15
C ASP A 345 -9.70 26.68 1.63
N MET A 346 -10.10 27.27 0.51
CA MET A 346 -9.43 28.42 -0.09
C MET A 346 -10.08 29.77 0.29
N SER A 347 -10.83 29.86 1.37
CA SER A 347 -11.52 31.06 1.81
C SER A 347 -10.56 32.15 2.31
N PHE A 348 -9.43 31.73 2.89
CA PHE A 348 -8.36 32.61 3.36
C PHE A 348 -7.03 32.19 2.76
N VAL A 349 -6.03 33.06 2.86
CA VAL A 349 -4.68 32.79 2.39
C VAL A 349 -3.66 33.23 3.41
N TYR A 350 -2.62 32.42 3.58
CA TYR A 350 -1.49 32.69 4.44
C TYR A 350 -0.24 32.99 3.59
N GLY A 351 0.64 33.83 4.10
CA GLY A 351 1.85 34.22 3.38
C GLY A 351 3.15 33.99 4.17
N LYS A 352 3.04 33.53 5.44
CA LYS A 352 4.22 33.32 6.31
C LYS A 352 4.12 32.05 7.16
N ARG A 353 2.97 31.39 7.20
CA ARG A 353 2.80 30.17 7.98
C ARG A 353 3.53 29.01 7.35
N PHE A 354 4.25 28.21 8.15
CA PHE A 354 4.97 27.02 7.68
C PHE A 354 5.12 25.99 8.80
N ARG A 355 5.52 24.78 8.42
CA ARG A 355 5.87 23.70 9.34
C ARG A 355 7.21 23.06 8.94
N GLU A 356 7.88 22.49 9.94
CA GLU A 356 9.08 21.69 9.79
C GLU A 356 8.92 20.37 10.53
N SER A 357 9.53 19.30 10.04
CA SER A 357 9.55 18.02 10.73
C SER A 357 10.85 17.29 10.50
N LYS A 358 11.35 16.65 11.56
CA LYS A 358 12.55 15.82 11.52
C LYS A 358 12.23 14.44 12.06
N THR A 359 12.74 13.42 11.43
CA THR A 359 12.61 12.02 11.80
C THR A 359 13.98 11.40 11.96
N LEU A 360 14.17 10.67 13.04
CA LEU A 360 15.35 9.85 13.30
C LEU A 360 14.87 8.50 13.82
N MET A 361 15.03 7.43 13.05
CA MET A 361 14.39 6.16 13.36
C MET A 361 15.35 4.97 13.15
N PRO A 362 16.01 4.47 14.22
CA PRO A 362 16.64 3.16 14.19
C PRO A 362 15.62 2.05 13.99
N SER A 363 16.04 0.96 13.34
CA SER A 363 15.22 -0.21 13.10
C SER A 363 16.03 -1.51 13.12
N LEU A 364 15.34 -2.61 13.40
CA LEU A 364 15.88 -3.97 13.42
C LEU A 364 14.96 -4.87 12.60
N SER A 365 15.52 -5.70 11.73
CA SER A 365 14.80 -6.76 11.03
C SER A 365 15.55 -8.09 11.18
N TYR A 366 14.87 -9.08 11.70
CA TYR A 366 15.37 -10.44 11.87
C TYR A 366 14.41 -11.44 11.24
N LEU A 367 14.93 -12.40 10.54
CA LEU A 367 14.20 -13.54 9.99
C LEU A 367 15.08 -14.80 10.16
N LYS A 368 14.49 -15.85 10.68
CA LYS A 368 15.08 -17.17 10.70
C LYS A 368 14.03 -18.22 10.42
N LYS A 369 14.23 -19.00 9.36
CA LYS A 369 13.47 -20.21 9.08
C LYS A 369 14.06 -21.36 9.89
N ASP A 370 13.21 -22.30 10.25
CA ASP A 370 13.61 -23.49 11.01
C ASP A 370 14.35 -23.14 12.32
N LEU A 371 13.90 -22.09 13.02
CA LEU A 371 14.47 -21.67 14.30
C LEU A 371 14.04 -22.64 15.42
N PHE A 372 14.98 -23.27 16.12
CA PHE A 372 14.80 -24.25 17.21
C PHE A 372 14.15 -25.57 16.78
N ALA A 373 13.33 -25.61 15.73
CA ALA A 373 12.65 -26.79 15.21
C ALA A 373 12.46 -26.66 13.70
N GLU A 374 12.51 -27.78 12.98
CA GLU A 374 12.13 -27.81 11.56
C GLU A 374 10.72 -27.23 11.36
N ASN A 375 10.53 -26.46 10.30
CA ASN A 375 9.27 -25.82 9.93
C ASN A 375 8.76 -24.72 10.89
N LEU A 376 9.57 -24.24 11.85
CA LEU A 376 9.26 -23.09 12.68
C LEU A 376 9.98 -21.84 12.17
N ASP A 377 9.26 -20.97 11.50
CA ASP A 377 9.79 -19.68 11.02
C ASP A 377 9.47 -18.58 12.03
N VAL A 378 10.48 -17.77 12.35
CA VAL A 378 10.32 -16.62 13.24
C VAL A 378 10.83 -15.36 12.56
N SER A 379 10.03 -14.29 12.62
CA SER A 379 10.44 -12.97 12.21
C SER A 379 10.19 -11.94 13.31
N LEU A 380 11.09 -10.97 13.41
CA LEU A 380 11.00 -9.81 14.30
C LEU A 380 11.36 -8.56 13.51
N ASN A 381 10.46 -7.59 13.51
CA ASN A 381 10.74 -6.25 12.99
C ASN A 381 10.44 -5.23 14.08
N ALA A 382 11.35 -4.29 14.30
CA ALA A 382 11.20 -3.24 15.30
C ALA A 382 11.73 -1.92 14.78
N ASN A 383 11.10 -0.81 15.20
CA ASN A 383 11.59 0.53 14.97
C ASN A 383 11.21 1.46 16.13
N TYR A 384 11.93 2.56 16.27
CA TYR A 384 11.62 3.60 17.23
C TYR A 384 11.96 4.98 16.66
N ASN A 385 10.96 5.85 16.50
CA ASN A 385 11.10 7.17 15.91
C ASN A 385 11.29 8.27 16.98
N PHE A 386 12.38 9.01 16.86
CA PHE A 386 12.65 10.25 17.59
C PHE A 386 12.22 11.44 16.71
N GLY A 387 10.92 11.65 16.57
CA GLY A 387 10.34 12.72 15.76
C GLY A 387 10.35 14.06 16.49
N ASN A 388 10.65 15.13 15.76
CA ASN A 388 10.46 16.51 16.21
C ASN A 388 9.73 17.28 15.11
N ALA A 389 8.78 18.14 15.46
CA ALA A 389 8.11 18.99 14.50
C ALA A 389 7.77 20.36 15.07
N ASN A 390 7.80 21.38 14.20
CA ASN A 390 7.50 22.77 14.53
C ASN A 390 6.36 23.27 13.65
N ASN A 391 5.38 23.94 14.27
CA ASN A 391 4.34 24.68 13.56
C ASN A 391 4.52 26.18 13.88
N ILE A 392 4.75 26.99 12.86
CA ILE A 392 5.13 28.40 13.02
C ILE A 392 4.10 29.28 12.34
N ASP A 393 3.45 30.12 13.16
CA ASP A 393 2.45 31.11 12.76
C ASP A 393 2.60 32.37 13.63
N THR A 394 3.58 33.22 13.30
CA THR A 394 3.94 34.39 14.13
C THR A 394 3.71 35.73 13.43
N ALA A 395 3.30 35.71 12.16
CA ALA A 395 3.16 36.93 11.37
C ALA A 395 2.00 37.81 11.84
N ARG A 396 2.19 39.12 11.85
CA ARG A 396 1.15 40.13 12.13
C ARG A 396 0.54 40.67 10.83
N ARG A 397 0.27 39.79 9.83
CA ARG A 397 -0.20 40.16 8.50
C ARG A 397 -1.46 39.42 8.13
N ARG A 398 -2.26 40.06 7.30
CA ARG A 398 -3.37 39.44 6.60
C ARG A 398 -3.11 39.56 5.11
N TYR A 399 -3.06 38.45 4.42
CA TYR A 399 -2.81 38.38 2.98
C TYR A 399 -4.09 38.21 2.17
N ASN A 400 -4.01 38.59 0.90
CA ASN A 400 -4.96 38.18 -0.12
C ASN A 400 -4.29 37.25 -1.16
N TRP A 401 -5.05 36.70 -2.09
CA TRP A 401 -4.55 35.79 -3.11
C TRP A 401 -3.64 36.44 -4.18
N LEU A 402 -3.53 37.76 -4.20
CA LEU A 402 -2.57 38.48 -5.04
C LEU A 402 -1.18 38.57 -4.37
N GLY A 403 -1.04 38.09 -3.13
CA GLY A 403 0.15 38.22 -2.34
C GLY A 403 0.32 39.58 -1.65
N GLU A 404 -0.69 40.44 -1.79
CA GLU A 404 -0.75 41.72 -1.07
C GLU A 404 -1.09 41.45 0.39
N TYR A 405 -0.62 42.32 1.29
CA TYR A 405 -0.90 42.20 2.72
C TYR A 405 -1.19 43.53 3.40
N LYS A 406 -1.88 43.43 4.52
CA LYS A 406 -2.10 44.53 5.45
C LYS A 406 -1.65 44.11 6.84
N GLU A 407 -0.94 45.00 7.54
CA GLU A 407 -0.56 44.74 8.91
C GLU A 407 -1.80 44.68 9.81
N LYS A 408 -1.82 43.73 10.72
CA LYS A 408 -2.87 43.62 11.74
C LYS A 408 -2.75 44.79 12.73
N LEU A 409 -3.88 45.22 13.29
CA LEU A 409 -3.90 46.25 14.32
C LEU A 409 -2.99 45.83 15.51
N PRO A 410 -2.33 46.79 16.20
CA PRO A 410 -1.40 46.47 17.29
C PRO A 410 -2.00 45.63 18.44
N ASN A 411 -3.33 45.82 18.68
CA ASN A 411 -4.11 45.09 19.67
C ASN A 411 -4.67 43.74 19.18
N ALA A 412 -4.52 43.42 17.90
CA ALA A 412 -4.96 42.14 17.36
C ALA A 412 -3.94 41.03 17.68
N SER A 413 -4.40 39.82 17.93
CA SER A 413 -3.52 38.66 18.13
C SER A 413 -2.62 38.44 16.91
N PRO A 414 -1.31 38.22 17.10
CA PRO A 414 -0.43 37.79 16.03
C PRO A 414 -0.84 36.46 15.44
N GLY A 415 -0.11 36.00 14.44
CA GLY A 415 -0.43 34.78 13.69
C GLY A 415 -1.42 35.06 12.57
N GLU A 416 -1.39 34.26 11.51
CA GLU A 416 -2.33 34.34 10.39
C GLU A 416 -3.63 33.58 10.69
N LEU A 417 -3.51 32.40 11.32
CA LEU A 417 -4.63 31.62 11.87
C LEU A 417 -4.66 31.72 13.40
N SER A 418 -3.56 31.34 14.07
CA SER A 418 -3.40 31.39 15.53
C SER A 418 -1.95 31.65 15.87
N TYR A 419 -1.67 32.58 16.76
CA TYR A 419 -0.31 32.85 17.18
C TYR A 419 0.31 31.59 17.79
N SER A 420 1.38 31.05 17.15
CA SER A 420 2.00 29.79 17.55
C SER A 420 3.46 29.73 17.14
N LEU A 421 4.29 29.30 18.06
CA LEU A 421 5.65 28.81 17.84
C LEU A 421 5.75 27.45 18.55
N TYR A 422 4.95 26.50 18.07
CA TYR A 422 4.72 25.23 18.73
C TYR A 422 5.72 24.18 18.27
N GLU A 423 6.55 23.70 19.21
CA GLU A 423 7.40 22.54 19.06
C GLU A 423 6.75 21.32 19.71
N PHE A 424 6.75 20.18 19.03
CA PHE A 424 6.40 18.91 19.65
C PHE A 424 7.42 17.83 19.34
N LYS A 425 7.60 16.94 20.31
CA LYS A 425 8.50 15.80 20.27
C LYS A 425 7.67 14.53 20.33
N ASP A 426 7.67 13.80 19.22
CA ASP A 426 7.02 12.51 19.13
C ASP A 426 8.02 11.39 19.38
N ARG A 427 7.62 10.42 20.20
CA ARG A 427 8.38 9.20 20.51
C ARG A 427 7.48 8.02 20.19
N ASN A 428 7.72 7.41 19.03
CA ASN A 428 6.83 6.38 18.49
C ASN A 428 7.63 5.10 18.24
N GLY A 429 7.13 3.98 18.75
CA GLY A 429 7.75 2.67 18.54
C GLY A 429 6.78 1.69 17.91
N ALA A 430 7.30 0.76 17.13
CA ALA A 430 6.55 -0.40 16.64
C ALA A 430 7.42 -1.66 16.71
N VAL A 431 6.82 -2.75 17.17
CA VAL A 431 7.43 -4.09 17.17
C VAL A 431 6.43 -5.06 16.59
N ASN A 432 6.84 -5.83 15.59
CA ASN A 432 6.05 -6.92 14.99
C ASN A 432 6.84 -8.23 15.10
N VAL A 433 6.28 -9.20 15.81
CA VAL A 433 6.84 -10.55 15.97
C VAL A 433 5.89 -11.54 15.35
N ASN A 434 6.39 -12.41 14.48
CA ASN A 434 5.65 -13.52 13.91
C ASN A 434 6.39 -14.84 14.20
N ALA A 435 5.65 -15.85 14.60
CA ALA A 435 6.12 -17.23 14.66
C ALA A 435 5.10 -18.10 13.91
N THR A 436 5.57 -18.82 12.89
CA THR A 436 4.73 -19.69 12.06
C THR A 436 5.31 -21.11 12.07
N TYR A 437 4.53 -22.07 12.54
CA TYR A 437 4.87 -23.49 12.52
C TYR A 437 4.06 -24.21 11.44
N ARG A 438 4.77 -24.85 10.49
CA ARG A 438 4.16 -25.65 9.41
C ARG A 438 4.17 -27.14 9.78
N LEU A 439 3.03 -27.79 9.66
CA LEU A 439 2.87 -29.22 9.91
C LEU A 439 2.36 -29.91 8.64
N ALA A 440 3.12 -30.89 8.15
CA ALA A 440 2.77 -31.71 7.00
C ALA A 440 2.32 -30.92 5.75
N GLU A 441 2.94 -29.76 5.47
CA GLU A 441 2.68 -28.87 4.34
C GLU A 441 1.24 -28.32 4.23
N LYS A 442 0.28 -28.99 4.88
CA LYS A 442 -1.15 -28.66 4.83
C LYS A 442 -1.60 -27.72 5.95
N HIS A 443 -0.92 -27.70 7.06
CA HIS A 443 -1.32 -26.96 8.26
C HIS A 443 -0.25 -25.92 8.62
N ALA A 444 -0.64 -24.70 8.86
CA ALA A 444 0.24 -23.68 9.42
C ALA A 444 -0.42 -22.99 10.60
N PHE A 445 0.27 -22.95 11.73
CA PHE A 445 -0.13 -22.25 12.94
C PHE A 445 0.73 -21.00 13.08
N THR A 446 0.11 -19.84 13.20
CA THR A 446 0.80 -18.57 13.34
C THR A 446 0.41 -17.87 14.64
N ILE A 447 1.39 -17.41 15.38
CA ILE A 447 1.22 -16.44 16.47
C ILE A 447 1.88 -15.15 16.02
N ASN A 448 1.14 -14.05 16.09
CA ASN A 448 1.62 -12.73 15.78
C ASN A 448 1.38 -11.80 16.97
N ASN A 449 2.32 -10.90 17.24
CA ASN A 449 2.12 -9.80 18.16
C ASN A 449 2.65 -8.50 17.56
N VAL A 450 1.78 -7.49 17.44
CA VAL A 450 2.16 -6.13 17.07
C VAL A 450 1.91 -5.21 18.25
N PHE A 451 2.98 -4.62 18.73
CA PHE A 451 2.96 -3.57 19.74
C PHE A 451 3.35 -2.24 19.13
N THR A 452 2.55 -1.19 19.36
CA THR A 452 2.88 0.17 18.96
C THR A 452 2.74 1.11 20.15
N SER A 453 3.68 2.05 20.27
CA SER A 453 3.65 3.11 21.26
C SER A 453 3.68 4.47 20.58
N PHE A 454 2.93 5.40 21.13
CA PHE A 454 2.92 6.82 20.79
C PHE A 454 3.09 7.62 22.05
N SER A 455 4.01 8.58 22.05
CA SER A 455 4.14 9.58 23.12
C SER A 455 4.45 10.93 22.51
N ARG A 456 3.76 11.97 22.93
CA ARG A 456 3.95 13.36 22.51
C ARG A 456 4.09 14.28 23.70
N ILE A 457 5.11 15.15 23.66
CA ILE A 457 5.28 16.30 24.52
C ILE A 457 5.36 17.54 23.62
N GLY A 458 4.69 18.63 23.98
CA GLY A 458 4.71 19.87 23.24
C GLY A 458 5.20 21.05 24.08
N ASN A 459 5.51 22.14 23.38
CA ASN A 459 5.74 23.45 24.01
C ASN A 459 5.45 24.55 22.98
N ASP A 460 4.58 25.47 23.31
CA ASP A 460 4.40 26.68 22.48
C ASP A 460 5.22 27.83 23.10
N TYR A 461 6.28 28.24 22.40
CA TYR A 461 7.14 29.34 22.84
C TYR A 461 6.49 30.71 22.64
N ALA A 462 5.43 30.81 21.84
CA ALA A 462 4.67 32.03 21.63
C ALA A 462 3.61 32.23 22.72
N GLU A 463 2.85 31.18 23.05
CA GLU A 463 1.82 31.18 24.08
C GLU A 463 1.92 29.91 24.95
N PRO A 464 2.91 29.83 25.86
CA PRO A 464 3.15 28.64 26.66
C PRO A 464 1.93 28.24 27.51
N LYS A 465 1.50 26.99 27.41
CA LYS A 465 0.43 26.42 28.24
C LYS A 465 1.01 25.28 29.09
N PRO A 466 0.76 25.26 30.41
CA PRO A 466 1.27 24.20 31.27
C PRO A 466 0.95 22.79 30.80
N GLY A 467 -0.22 22.59 30.20
CA GLY A 467 -0.68 21.32 29.68
C GLY A 467 0.09 20.79 28.45
N ASP A 468 0.85 21.65 27.77
CA ASP A 468 1.61 21.22 26.57
C ASP A 468 2.80 20.35 26.95
N ALA A 469 3.42 20.60 28.11
CA ALA A 469 4.56 19.85 28.64
C ALA A 469 4.20 18.46 29.20
N PHE A 470 2.92 18.18 29.43
CA PHE A 470 2.51 16.87 29.93
C PHE A 470 2.52 15.81 28.81
N PRO A 471 3.07 14.61 29.08
CA PRO A 471 3.09 13.54 28.09
C PRO A 471 1.67 13.06 27.76
N ARG A 472 1.44 12.84 26.48
CA ARG A 472 0.23 12.25 25.91
C ARG A 472 0.61 10.93 25.28
N GLU A 473 0.12 9.82 25.82
CA GLU A 473 0.61 8.49 25.49
C GLU A 473 -0.52 7.56 25.07
N SER A 474 -0.24 6.74 24.07
CA SER A 474 -1.09 5.63 23.67
C SER A 474 -0.23 4.39 23.39
N MET A 475 -0.58 3.27 23.99
CA MET A 475 0.07 1.98 23.80
C MET A 475 -0.96 1.00 23.28
N LYS A 476 -0.74 0.48 22.05
CA LYS A 476 -1.60 -0.50 21.43
C LYS A 476 -0.90 -1.84 21.35
N ASN A 477 -1.64 -2.91 21.60
CA ASN A 477 -1.17 -4.28 21.40
C ASN A 477 -2.23 -5.07 20.64
N VAL A 478 -1.82 -5.74 19.57
CA VAL A 478 -2.66 -6.67 18.81
C VAL A 478 -1.97 -8.02 18.83
N LEU A 479 -2.49 -8.94 19.65
CA LEU A 479 -2.04 -10.33 19.71
C LEU A 479 -2.96 -11.17 18.85
N GLY A 480 -2.41 -11.96 17.95
CA GLY A 480 -3.14 -12.79 17.03
C GLY A 480 -2.72 -14.26 17.07
N ALA A 481 -3.67 -15.16 16.93
CA ALA A 481 -3.46 -16.57 16.68
C ALA A 481 -4.19 -16.97 15.39
N GLY A 482 -3.50 -17.62 14.47
CA GLY A 482 -4.01 -18.03 13.16
C GLY A 482 -3.74 -19.50 12.86
N TYR A 483 -4.67 -20.10 12.13
CA TYR A 483 -4.54 -21.42 11.58
C TYR A 483 -4.86 -21.38 10.09
N LYS A 484 -3.92 -21.80 9.25
CA LYS A 484 -4.11 -21.94 7.81
C LYS A 484 -4.16 -23.43 7.46
N PHE A 485 -5.17 -23.82 6.71
CA PHE A 485 -5.37 -25.16 6.19
C PHE A 485 -5.35 -25.14 4.66
N ASN A 486 -4.36 -25.80 4.08
CA ASN A 486 -4.24 -26.05 2.64
C ASN A 486 -4.74 -27.46 2.36
N TYR A 487 -6.05 -27.62 2.09
CA TYR A 487 -6.62 -28.95 1.80
C TYR A 487 -6.02 -29.53 0.51
N SER A 488 -5.95 -28.70 -0.52
CA SER A 488 -5.37 -29.02 -1.83
C SER A 488 -4.86 -27.73 -2.47
N GLU A 489 -4.28 -27.80 -3.67
CA GLU A 489 -3.97 -26.63 -4.50
C GLU A 489 -5.23 -25.81 -4.84
N GLN A 490 -6.40 -26.45 -4.86
CA GLN A 490 -7.67 -25.81 -5.18
C GLN A 490 -8.32 -25.10 -3.99
N TRP A 491 -8.06 -25.52 -2.74
CA TRP A 491 -8.78 -24.99 -1.58
C TRP A 491 -7.85 -24.71 -0.41
N ASN A 492 -7.82 -23.46 0.00
CA ASN A 492 -7.18 -23.07 1.26
C ASN A 492 -8.09 -22.19 2.11
N THR A 493 -7.95 -22.30 3.42
CA THR A 493 -8.74 -21.56 4.41
C THR A 493 -7.85 -21.10 5.55
N SER A 494 -8.07 -19.88 6.02
CA SER A 494 -7.41 -19.29 7.17
C SER A 494 -8.45 -18.91 8.22
N LEU A 495 -8.24 -19.36 9.45
CA LEU A 495 -9.01 -19.00 10.65
C LEU A 495 -8.11 -18.18 11.56
N PHE A 496 -8.64 -17.18 12.21
CA PHE A 496 -7.82 -16.36 13.12
C PHE A 496 -8.64 -15.72 14.25
N LEU A 497 -7.94 -15.48 15.35
CA LEU A 497 -8.42 -14.78 16.53
C LEU A 497 -7.46 -13.62 16.82
N LYS A 498 -7.98 -12.43 17.16
CA LYS A 498 -7.20 -11.25 17.51
C LYS A 498 -7.66 -10.68 18.84
N GLN A 499 -6.72 -10.37 19.72
CA GLN A 499 -6.94 -9.64 20.95
C GLN A 499 -6.36 -8.24 20.79
N TYR A 500 -7.21 -7.22 20.89
CA TYR A 500 -6.84 -5.82 20.82
C TYR A 500 -6.80 -5.22 22.21
N SER A 501 -5.73 -4.50 22.53
CA SER A 501 -5.61 -3.73 23.77
C SER A 501 -5.10 -2.32 23.45
N ASN A 502 -5.70 -1.32 24.04
CA ASN A 502 -5.25 0.07 23.94
C ASN A 502 -5.24 0.72 25.34
N LYS A 503 -4.07 1.18 25.76
CA LYS A 503 -3.92 1.96 26.99
C LYS A 503 -3.60 3.41 26.62
N VAL A 504 -4.39 4.33 27.12
CA VAL A 504 -4.25 5.79 26.93
C VAL A 504 -3.93 6.43 28.24
N ASN A 505 -2.86 7.25 28.29
CA ASN A 505 -2.51 8.09 29.40
C ASN A 505 -2.42 9.55 28.92
N ALA A 506 -3.04 10.44 29.63
CA ALA A 506 -3.02 11.88 29.34
C ALA A 506 -3.26 12.69 30.60
N TYR A 507 -3.01 13.98 30.52
CA TYR A 507 -3.46 14.93 31.50
C TYR A 507 -4.57 15.80 30.87
N ALA A 508 -5.70 15.87 31.49
CA ALA A 508 -6.84 16.65 31.04
C ALA A 508 -7.21 17.72 32.07
N ASP A 509 -7.64 18.85 31.58
CA ASP A 509 -8.27 19.90 32.39
C ASP A 509 -9.74 20.00 32.02
N PRO A 510 -10.65 19.28 32.72
CA PRO A 510 -12.07 19.24 32.39
C PRO A 510 -12.77 20.60 32.58
N ALA A 511 -12.24 21.46 33.43
CA ALA A 511 -12.84 22.73 33.81
C ALA A 511 -12.30 23.93 33.01
N GLY A 512 -11.24 23.74 32.19
CA GLY A 512 -10.59 24.82 31.43
C GLY A 512 -9.83 25.83 32.30
N GLY A 513 -9.42 25.41 33.51
CA GLY A 513 -8.67 26.22 34.47
C GLY A 513 -7.14 26.05 34.37
N SER A 514 -6.50 25.46 35.27
CA SER A 514 -5.07 25.07 35.26
C SER A 514 -4.86 23.78 36.05
N ASN A 515 -5.95 23.11 36.42
CA ASN A 515 -5.95 21.88 37.17
C ASN A 515 -5.95 20.68 36.23
N TYR A 516 -4.75 20.21 35.90
CA TYR A 516 -4.59 19.03 35.03
C TYR A 516 -4.68 17.76 35.89
N GLU A 517 -5.65 16.93 35.61
CA GLU A 517 -5.83 15.63 36.22
C GLU A 517 -5.30 14.51 35.33
N HIS A 518 -4.68 13.52 35.93
CA HIS A 518 -4.20 12.34 35.19
C HIS A 518 -5.39 11.47 34.75
N PHE A 519 -5.50 11.26 33.46
CA PHE A 519 -6.45 10.34 32.83
C PHE A 519 -5.72 9.08 32.36
N SER A 520 -6.22 7.91 32.77
CA SER A 520 -5.74 6.62 32.26
C SER A 520 -6.92 5.71 31.97
N ALA A 521 -6.95 5.17 30.77
CA ALA A 521 -7.99 4.25 30.32
C ALA A 521 -7.37 3.08 29.56
N THR A 522 -7.89 1.87 29.78
CA THR A 522 -7.51 0.69 29.04
C THR A 522 -8.77 0.05 28.43
N THR A 523 -8.73 -0.22 27.13
CA THR A 523 -9.78 -0.91 26.41
C THR A 523 -9.26 -2.23 25.86
N ASN A 524 -10.05 -3.30 25.99
CA ASN A 524 -9.74 -4.64 25.48
C ASN A 524 -10.89 -5.13 24.63
N ASN A 525 -10.58 -5.70 23.46
CA ASN A 525 -11.58 -6.21 22.53
C ASN A 525 -11.06 -7.48 21.86
N THR A 526 -11.97 -8.38 21.49
CA THR A 526 -11.64 -9.64 20.82
C THR A 526 -12.31 -9.69 19.46
N GLY A 527 -11.52 -9.88 18.41
CA GLY A 527 -11.97 -10.08 17.05
C GLY A 527 -11.62 -11.49 16.55
N TYR A 528 -12.31 -11.92 15.52
CA TYR A 528 -12.09 -13.23 14.90
C TYR A 528 -12.51 -13.19 13.44
N GLY A 529 -11.99 -14.12 12.66
CA GLY A 529 -12.34 -14.15 11.24
C GLY A 529 -11.96 -15.45 10.55
N ILE A 530 -12.48 -15.55 9.34
CA ILE A 530 -12.23 -16.62 8.39
C ILE A 530 -12.04 -16.03 7.01
N ALA A 531 -11.07 -16.56 6.27
CA ALA A 531 -10.91 -16.28 4.85
C ALA A 531 -10.69 -17.61 4.12
N SER A 532 -11.36 -17.79 2.98
CA SER A 532 -11.26 -19.02 2.20
C SER A 532 -11.20 -18.69 0.72
N THR A 533 -10.46 -19.48 -0.03
CA THR A 533 -10.43 -19.46 -1.49
C THR A 533 -10.64 -20.85 -2.04
N TYR A 534 -11.35 -20.89 -3.17
CA TYR A 534 -11.61 -22.12 -3.91
C TYR A 534 -11.44 -21.90 -5.41
N PHE A 535 -10.61 -22.72 -6.05
CA PHE A 535 -10.41 -22.73 -7.48
C PHE A 535 -11.37 -23.71 -8.12
N ILE A 536 -12.38 -23.22 -8.86
CA ILE A 536 -13.31 -24.04 -9.64
C ILE A 536 -12.56 -24.70 -10.80
N THR A 537 -11.73 -23.91 -11.48
CA THR A 537 -10.71 -24.32 -12.44
C THR A 537 -9.40 -23.62 -12.08
N PRO A 538 -8.25 -23.99 -12.63
CA PRO A 538 -6.99 -23.26 -12.37
C PRO A 538 -7.08 -21.76 -12.67
N GLU A 539 -7.95 -21.37 -13.60
CA GLU A 539 -8.14 -19.99 -14.04
C GLU A 539 -9.22 -19.24 -13.26
N LEU A 540 -10.18 -19.96 -12.64
CA LEU A 540 -11.35 -19.38 -11.97
C LEU A 540 -11.30 -19.59 -10.46
N GLN A 541 -11.02 -18.52 -9.74
CA GLN A 541 -10.90 -18.47 -8.28
C GLN A 541 -12.08 -17.73 -7.64
N LEU A 542 -12.68 -18.33 -6.63
CA LEU A 542 -13.65 -17.68 -5.74
C LEU A 542 -13.02 -17.43 -4.37
N LYS A 543 -13.31 -16.29 -3.78
CA LYS A 543 -12.86 -15.88 -2.45
C LYS A 543 -14.04 -15.48 -1.58
N GLY A 544 -14.00 -15.85 -0.30
CA GLY A 544 -14.96 -15.42 0.69
C GLY A 544 -14.29 -15.16 2.02
N SER A 545 -14.66 -14.09 2.70
CA SER A 545 -14.13 -13.81 4.03
C SER A 545 -15.12 -13.09 4.92
N TYR A 546 -15.00 -13.34 6.22
CA TYR A 546 -15.69 -12.64 7.29
C TYR A 546 -14.71 -12.30 8.40
N GLU A 547 -14.84 -11.11 8.97
CA GLU A 547 -14.08 -10.69 10.15
C GLU A 547 -14.92 -9.80 11.05
N LYS A 548 -14.94 -10.13 12.34
CA LYS A 548 -15.26 -9.22 13.41
C LYS A 548 -13.98 -8.53 13.83
N THR A 549 -13.88 -7.23 13.56
CA THR A 549 -12.64 -6.46 13.77
C THR A 549 -12.89 -5.19 14.56
N TYR A 550 -11.83 -4.65 15.15
CA TYR A 550 -11.83 -3.40 15.92
C TYR A 550 -10.73 -2.47 15.42
N ARG A 551 -11.02 -1.16 15.35
CA ARG A 551 -10.02 -0.12 15.12
C ARG A 551 -9.81 0.69 16.38
N LEU A 552 -8.58 0.75 16.81
CA LEU A 552 -8.16 1.53 17.97
C LEU A 552 -7.93 3.00 17.55
N PRO A 553 -8.38 4.00 18.34
CA PRO A 553 -8.13 5.41 18.05
C PRO A 553 -6.64 5.70 17.89
N THR A 554 -6.28 6.59 16.98
CA THR A 554 -4.89 7.03 16.77
C THR A 554 -4.48 8.13 17.74
N GLY A 555 -3.16 8.35 17.92
CA GLY A 555 -2.66 9.45 18.75
C GLY A 555 -3.18 10.82 18.30
N GLY A 556 -3.31 11.06 16.99
CA GLY A 556 -3.88 12.31 16.47
C GLY A 556 -5.37 12.49 16.80
N GLU A 557 -6.17 11.43 16.80
CA GLU A 557 -7.60 11.47 17.21
C GLU A 557 -7.73 11.70 18.71
N LEU A 558 -6.88 11.07 19.51
CA LEU A 558 -6.92 11.18 20.96
C LEU A 558 -6.38 12.54 21.46
N PHE A 559 -5.31 13.04 20.84
CA PHE A 559 -4.53 14.16 21.39
C PHE A 559 -4.48 15.40 20.49
N GLY A 560 -5.05 15.32 19.28
CA GLY A 560 -5.04 16.42 18.32
C GLY A 560 -3.74 16.54 17.52
N SER A 561 -3.69 17.55 16.64
CA SER A 561 -2.56 17.79 15.74
C SER A 561 -1.47 18.70 16.31
N GLY A 562 -1.71 19.32 17.45
CA GLY A 562 -0.75 20.27 18.07
C GLY A 562 -0.74 21.67 17.42
N ASP A 563 -1.30 21.83 16.22
CA ASP A 563 -1.38 23.12 15.50
C ASP A 563 -2.70 23.87 15.76
N GLY A 564 -3.54 23.34 16.66
CA GLY A 564 -4.84 23.90 16.99
C GLY A 564 -5.95 23.66 15.97
N ILE A 565 -5.64 23.02 14.84
CA ILE A 565 -6.63 22.70 13.80
C ILE A 565 -7.43 21.45 14.19
N GLU A 566 -6.77 20.42 14.67
CA GLU A 566 -7.42 19.20 15.16
C GLU A 566 -7.37 19.16 16.69
N VAL A 567 -8.54 19.16 17.31
CA VAL A 567 -8.70 19.04 18.77
C VAL A 567 -8.81 17.58 19.14
N GLY A 568 -8.03 17.14 20.12
CA GLY A 568 -8.04 15.77 20.61
C GLY A 568 -9.34 15.40 21.33
N ASN A 569 -9.62 14.09 21.38
CA ASN A 569 -10.73 13.53 22.14
C ASN A 569 -10.30 12.21 22.81
N ILE A 570 -9.88 12.32 24.08
CA ILE A 570 -9.42 11.17 24.88
C ILE A 570 -10.56 10.20 25.25
N GLY A 571 -11.83 10.60 25.09
CA GLY A 571 -13.00 9.78 25.34
C GLY A 571 -13.43 8.87 24.18
N LEU A 572 -12.67 8.81 23.09
CA LEU A 572 -12.99 7.97 21.95
C LEU A 572 -13.00 6.48 22.30
N LYS A 573 -14.08 5.81 21.85
CA LYS A 573 -14.20 4.35 21.91
C LYS A 573 -13.64 3.73 20.65
N PRO A 574 -13.08 2.49 20.71
CA PRO A 574 -12.75 1.74 19.53
C PRO A 574 -13.96 1.53 18.63
N GLU A 575 -13.77 1.72 17.32
CA GLU A 575 -14.78 1.31 16.35
C GLU A 575 -14.80 -0.20 16.25
N ASN A 576 -15.98 -0.77 15.96
CA ASN A 576 -16.08 -2.20 15.67
C ASN A 576 -16.88 -2.44 14.40
N SER A 577 -16.50 -3.45 13.64
CA SER A 577 -17.12 -3.76 12.38
C SER A 577 -17.30 -5.25 12.16
N ASP A 578 -18.43 -5.60 11.55
CA ASP A 578 -18.66 -6.89 10.92
C ASP A 578 -18.43 -6.72 9.42
N ASN A 579 -17.38 -7.37 8.90
CA ASN A 579 -16.90 -7.26 7.52
C ASN A 579 -17.16 -8.57 6.77
N PHE A 580 -17.91 -8.52 5.67
CA PHE A 580 -18.10 -9.62 4.73
C PHE A 580 -17.53 -9.21 3.38
N ASN A 581 -16.74 -10.08 2.76
CA ASN A 581 -16.22 -9.86 1.43
C ASN A 581 -16.41 -11.12 0.59
N ALA A 582 -16.76 -10.94 -0.69
CA ALA A 582 -16.78 -11.98 -1.69
C ALA A 582 -16.01 -11.49 -2.92
N GLY A 583 -15.19 -12.36 -3.49
CA GLY A 583 -14.35 -12.04 -4.65
C GLY A 583 -14.39 -13.14 -5.70
N ILE A 584 -14.21 -12.74 -6.94
CA ILE A 584 -14.04 -13.62 -8.09
C ILE A 584 -12.82 -13.13 -8.87
N ASN A 585 -11.94 -14.04 -9.23
CA ASN A 585 -10.86 -13.77 -10.18
C ASN A 585 -10.90 -14.82 -11.28
N TYR A 586 -10.86 -14.37 -12.52
CA TYR A 586 -10.81 -15.22 -13.69
C TYR A 586 -9.72 -14.75 -14.64
N SER A 587 -8.65 -15.55 -14.79
CA SER A 587 -7.47 -15.20 -15.58
C SER A 587 -7.16 -16.36 -16.54
N PHE A 588 -7.14 -16.10 -17.85
CA PHE A 588 -6.92 -17.11 -18.86
C PHE A 588 -6.12 -16.59 -20.05
N LEU A 589 -5.48 -17.52 -20.75
CA LEU A 589 -4.70 -17.28 -21.96
C LEU A 589 -5.40 -17.90 -23.17
N VAL A 590 -5.45 -17.16 -24.27
CA VAL A 590 -5.89 -17.64 -25.58
C VAL A 590 -4.70 -17.54 -26.53
N ASP A 591 -4.40 -18.62 -27.24
CA ASP A 591 -3.31 -18.72 -28.24
C ASP A 591 -1.94 -18.27 -27.70
N GLN A 592 -1.71 -18.37 -26.38
CA GLN A 592 -0.47 -17.96 -25.69
C GLN A 592 -0.07 -16.47 -25.86
N GLN A 593 -0.88 -15.68 -26.55
CA GLN A 593 -0.62 -14.27 -26.83
C GLN A 593 -1.66 -13.33 -26.21
N HIS A 594 -2.87 -13.82 -26.02
CA HIS A 594 -3.98 -13.02 -25.50
C HIS A 594 -4.23 -13.37 -24.03
N ALA A 595 -3.79 -12.52 -23.12
CA ALA A 595 -4.03 -12.70 -21.70
C ALA A 595 -5.21 -11.84 -21.24
N PHE A 596 -6.16 -12.47 -20.57
CA PHE A 596 -7.33 -11.83 -19.99
C PHE A 596 -7.33 -12.03 -18.49
N SER A 597 -7.68 -10.99 -17.74
CA SER A 597 -7.93 -11.07 -16.32
C SER A 597 -9.16 -10.25 -15.97
N VAL A 598 -10.06 -10.85 -15.20
CA VAL A 598 -11.26 -10.21 -14.65
C VAL A 598 -11.25 -10.42 -13.16
N ASP A 599 -11.27 -9.33 -12.39
CA ASP A 599 -11.37 -9.33 -10.93
C ASP A 599 -12.65 -8.60 -10.53
N GLY A 600 -13.41 -9.16 -9.60
CA GLY A 600 -14.63 -8.56 -9.09
C GLY A 600 -14.75 -8.80 -7.59
N ASN A 601 -15.11 -7.77 -6.83
CA ASN A 601 -15.23 -7.83 -5.39
C ASN A 601 -16.51 -7.19 -4.92
N PHE A 602 -17.17 -7.84 -3.97
CA PHE A 602 -18.30 -7.31 -3.21
C PHE A 602 -17.93 -7.20 -1.75
N ILE A 603 -18.33 -6.11 -1.13
CA ILE A 603 -18.08 -5.85 0.29
C ILE A 603 -19.37 -5.42 0.99
N TYR A 604 -19.52 -5.90 2.22
CA TYR A 604 -20.55 -5.44 3.15
C TYR A 604 -19.94 -5.23 4.52
N ARG A 605 -20.16 -4.04 5.11
CA ARG A 605 -19.63 -3.69 6.43
C ARG A 605 -20.68 -2.99 7.25
N ASN A 606 -20.78 -3.39 8.52
CA ASN A 606 -21.67 -2.79 9.51
C ASN A 606 -20.84 -2.32 10.70
N ILE A 607 -20.69 -1.01 10.84
CA ILE A 607 -19.73 -0.39 11.76
C ILE A 607 -20.47 0.31 12.87
N LYS A 608 -20.11 0.02 14.11
CA LYS A 608 -20.58 0.70 15.32
C LYS A 608 -19.47 1.59 15.87
N ASP A 609 -19.87 2.65 16.57
CA ASP A 609 -18.94 3.64 17.14
C ASP A 609 -18.00 4.28 16.11
N PHE A 610 -18.48 4.46 14.85
CA PHE A 610 -17.69 5.01 13.75
C PHE A 610 -17.10 6.36 14.13
N ILE A 611 -15.78 6.50 14.01
CA ILE A 611 -15.07 7.74 14.34
C ILE A 611 -15.02 8.63 13.11
N ARG A 612 -15.68 9.76 13.19
CA ARG A 612 -15.72 10.78 12.15
C ARG A 612 -15.09 12.09 12.63
N ARG A 613 -14.42 12.75 11.71
CA ARG A 613 -13.95 14.13 11.92
C ARG A 613 -15.15 15.07 11.80
N SER A 614 -15.48 15.77 12.86
CA SER A 614 -16.50 16.82 12.91
C SER A 614 -15.81 18.19 12.85
N ILE A 615 -16.26 19.05 11.94
CA ILE A 615 -15.69 20.40 11.75
C ILE A 615 -16.59 21.40 12.45
N SER A 616 -16.01 22.23 13.31
CA SER A 616 -16.68 23.39 13.89
C SER A 616 -16.48 24.59 12.97
N GLN A 617 -17.51 24.95 12.22
CA GLN A 617 -17.47 26.11 11.30
C GLN A 617 -17.18 27.43 12.04
N SER A 618 -17.63 27.57 13.27
CA SER A 618 -17.44 28.80 14.08
C SER A 618 -16.01 28.94 14.62
N ARG A 619 -15.26 27.84 14.75
CA ARG A 619 -13.91 27.83 15.33
C ARG A 619 -12.82 27.50 14.32
N GLY A 620 -13.16 27.08 13.10
CA GLY A 620 -12.21 26.57 12.10
C GLY A 620 -11.45 25.32 12.55
N THR A 621 -11.90 24.66 13.64
CA THR A 621 -11.27 23.47 14.23
C THR A 621 -12.04 22.21 13.88
N ALA A 622 -11.37 21.08 13.91
CA ALA A 622 -11.97 19.78 13.75
C ALA A 622 -11.74 18.91 14.97
N GLN A 623 -12.69 18.03 15.30
CA GLN A 623 -12.57 17.06 16.38
C GLN A 623 -13.07 15.69 15.92
N SER A 624 -12.37 14.63 16.31
CA SER A 624 -12.83 13.27 16.08
C SER A 624 -13.86 12.86 17.12
N ILE A 625 -15.02 12.36 16.67
CA ILE A 625 -16.13 11.91 17.52
C ILE A 625 -16.65 10.55 17.08
N ASN A 626 -17.19 9.76 18.00
CA ASN A 626 -17.93 8.55 17.65
C ASN A 626 -19.34 8.93 17.16
N GLU A 627 -19.61 8.76 15.85
CA GLU A 627 -20.89 9.15 15.22
C GLU A 627 -21.98 8.08 15.33
N GLY A 628 -21.64 6.86 15.74
CA GLY A 628 -22.60 5.76 15.90
C GLY A 628 -22.56 4.71 14.79
N LEU A 629 -23.71 4.41 14.15
CA LEU A 629 -23.84 3.29 13.21
C LEU A 629 -23.68 3.74 11.75
N VAL A 630 -22.73 3.11 11.05
CA VAL A 630 -22.51 3.32 9.60
C VAL A 630 -22.55 1.98 8.88
N ARG A 631 -23.24 1.92 7.74
CA ARG A 631 -23.27 0.76 6.85
C ARG A 631 -22.62 1.11 5.53
N ASN A 632 -21.72 0.24 5.06
CA ASN A 632 -21.16 0.33 3.73
C ASN A 632 -21.45 -0.94 2.92
N MET A 633 -21.94 -0.74 1.70
CA MET A 633 -22.07 -1.77 0.68
C MET A 633 -21.37 -1.27 -0.56
N GLY A 634 -20.48 -2.07 -1.13
CA GLY A 634 -19.71 -1.67 -2.28
C GLY A 634 -19.33 -2.83 -3.18
N MET A 635 -18.95 -2.48 -4.39
CA MET A 635 -18.34 -3.39 -5.36
C MET A 635 -17.24 -2.67 -6.12
N ASP A 636 -16.24 -3.40 -6.48
CA ASP A 636 -15.22 -2.99 -7.42
C ASP A 636 -14.96 -4.10 -8.43
N ALA A 637 -14.64 -3.72 -9.66
CA ALA A 637 -14.29 -4.64 -10.72
C ALA A 637 -13.14 -4.09 -11.54
N GLU A 638 -12.33 -4.99 -12.07
CA GLU A 638 -11.24 -4.70 -12.99
C GLU A 638 -11.22 -5.71 -14.13
N VAL A 639 -10.99 -5.24 -15.34
CA VAL A 639 -10.77 -6.07 -16.53
C VAL A 639 -9.44 -5.64 -17.13
N ARG A 640 -8.54 -6.61 -17.34
CA ARG A 640 -7.26 -6.41 -18.03
C ARG A 640 -7.16 -7.33 -19.23
N TYR A 641 -6.59 -6.78 -20.27
CA TYR A 641 -6.24 -7.52 -21.48
C TYR A 641 -4.83 -7.14 -21.91
N SER A 642 -4.04 -8.16 -22.26
CA SER A 642 -2.70 -7.97 -22.81
C SER A 642 -2.58 -8.81 -24.12
N TYR A 643 -1.98 -8.20 -25.13
CA TYR A 643 -1.63 -8.90 -26.37
C TYR A 643 -0.12 -9.03 -26.46
N GLY A 644 0.38 -10.20 -26.13
CA GLY A 644 1.81 -10.47 -26.05
C GLY A 644 2.56 -9.34 -25.32
N ASP A 645 3.63 -8.88 -25.95
CA ASP A 645 4.42 -7.72 -25.48
C ASP A 645 4.15 -6.44 -26.30
N TYR A 646 3.00 -6.36 -26.99
CA TYR A 646 2.66 -5.24 -27.86
C TYR A 646 1.83 -4.18 -27.14
N PHE A 647 0.81 -4.59 -26.42
CA PHE A 647 0.02 -3.63 -25.65
C PHE A 647 -0.73 -4.28 -24.47
N THR A 648 -1.06 -3.44 -23.50
CA THR A 648 -1.92 -3.77 -22.38
C THR A 648 -3.03 -2.74 -22.23
N VAL A 649 -4.21 -3.19 -21.83
CA VAL A 649 -5.37 -2.35 -21.52
C VAL A 649 -5.94 -2.80 -20.18
N GLY A 650 -6.15 -1.85 -19.28
CA GLY A 650 -6.83 -2.07 -18.02
C GLY A 650 -7.97 -1.08 -17.83
N VAL A 651 -9.11 -1.54 -17.32
CA VAL A 651 -10.23 -0.68 -16.93
C VAL A 651 -10.76 -1.18 -15.59
N ASN A 652 -10.91 -0.27 -14.64
CA ASN A 652 -11.55 -0.59 -13.37
C ASN A 652 -12.64 0.42 -13.01
N ALA A 653 -13.59 -0.03 -12.21
CA ALA A 653 -14.67 0.79 -11.70
C ALA A 653 -15.00 0.38 -10.25
N THR A 654 -15.39 1.36 -9.46
CA THR A 654 -15.76 1.19 -8.05
C THR A 654 -17.07 1.91 -7.77
N TYR A 655 -17.97 1.21 -7.13
CA TYR A 655 -19.19 1.76 -6.53
C TYR A 655 -19.22 1.47 -5.04
N GLN A 656 -19.60 2.46 -4.23
CA GLN A 656 -19.73 2.31 -2.80
C GLN A 656 -20.88 3.14 -2.24
N ASN A 657 -21.57 2.59 -1.25
CA ASN A 657 -22.75 3.21 -0.65
C ASN A 657 -22.63 3.23 0.87
N ILE A 658 -21.95 4.26 1.37
CA ILE A 658 -21.70 4.46 2.79
C ILE A 658 -22.82 5.32 3.34
N ARG A 659 -23.62 4.78 4.28
CA ARG A 659 -24.77 5.48 4.86
C ARG A 659 -24.73 5.52 6.37
N ASN A 660 -25.12 6.66 6.91
CA ASN A 660 -25.43 6.82 8.33
C ASN A 660 -26.71 6.02 8.66
N LYS A 661 -26.60 5.08 9.59
CA LYS A 661 -27.73 4.25 10.05
C LYS A 661 -28.12 4.55 11.50
N LEU A 662 -27.58 5.59 12.10
CA LEU A 662 -27.96 6.04 13.43
C LEU A 662 -29.29 6.80 13.34
N MET A 663 -30.37 6.13 13.76
CA MET A 663 -31.73 6.71 13.70
C MET A 663 -31.97 7.76 14.79
N TYR A 664 -31.49 7.49 15.99
CA TYR A 664 -31.70 8.38 17.16
C TYR A 664 -30.35 8.75 17.76
N LYS A 665 -30.11 10.04 18.03
CA LYS A 665 -28.92 10.55 18.72
C LYS A 665 -29.22 10.85 20.20
N ASN A 666 -28.27 10.55 21.08
CA ASN A 666 -28.24 10.99 22.47
C ASN A 666 -29.55 10.72 23.24
N ASN A 667 -30.08 9.50 23.15
CA ASN A 667 -31.37 9.12 23.78
C ASN A 667 -32.60 9.94 23.32
N SER A 668 -32.52 10.64 22.21
CA SER A 668 -33.62 11.32 21.58
C SER A 668 -34.63 10.33 21.00
N THR A 669 -35.91 10.64 21.05
CA THR A 669 -36.98 9.92 20.34
C THR A 669 -37.20 10.48 18.92
N VAL A 670 -36.55 11.60 18.58
CA VAL A 670 -36.67 12.23 17.27
C VAL A 670 -35.64 11.60 16.30
N VAL A 671 -36.13 11.22 15.13
CA VAL A 671 -35.29 10.68 14.07
C VAL A 671 -34.27 11.73 13.63
N SER A 672 -33.00 11.33 13.54
CA SER A 672 -31.93 12.21 13.08
C SER A 672 -32.20 12.69 11.65
N THR A 673 -32.07 13.98 11.39
CA THR A 673 -32.21 14.58 10.05
C THR A 673 -31.29 13.94 9.00
N VAL A 674 -30.14 13.45 9.44
CA VAL A 674 -29.15 12.79 8.56
C VAL A 674 -29.24 11.25 8.59
N TYR A 675 -30.37 10.71 9.10
CA TYR A 675 -30.60 9.27 9.05
C TYR A 675 -30.70 8.79 7.60
N ASN A 676 -29.96 7.76 7.26
CA ASN A 676 -29.86 7.18 5.92
C ASN A 676 -29.18 8.07 4.85
N ASP A 677 -28.63 9.23 5.23
CA ASP A 677 -27.81 10.03 4.34
C ASP A 677 -26.50 9.29 3.97
N ARG A 678 -25.96 9.60 2.80
CA ARG A 678 -24.58 9.23 2.46
C ARG A 678 -23.63 9.97 3.39
N VAL A 679 -22.62 9.24 3.89
CA VAL A 679 -21.55 9.87 4.67
C VAL A 679 -20.82 10.87 3.78
N PRO A 680 -20.70 12.14 4.21
CA PRO A 680 -20.11 13.19 3.39
C PRO A 680 -18.63 12.97 3.08
N ASN A 681 -18.16 13.69 2.06
CA ASN A 681 -16.77 13.77 1.64
C ASN A 681 -16.14 12.39 1.31
N GLN A 682 -16.98 11.52 0.69
CA GLN A 682 -16.57 10.20 0.19
C GLN A 682 -17.05 10.02 -1.25
N PRO A 683 -16.15 9.97 -2.25
CA PRO A 683 -16.50 9.59 -3.61
C PRO A 683 -17.16 8.22 -3.63
N TYR A 684 -18.25 8.05 -4.37
CA TYR A 684 -19.01 6.81 -4.35
C TYR A 684 -19.09 6.09 -5.71
N ILE A 685 -18.70 6.77 -6.81
CA ILE A 685 -18.46 6.17 -8.12
C ILE A 685 -17.16 6.76 -8.65
N TYR A 686 -16.21 5.92 -8.99
CA TYR A 686 -14.97 6.30 -9.65
C TYR A 686 -14.37 5.12 -10.40
N GLY A 687 -13.47 5.41 -11.33
CA GLY A 687 -12.78 4.37 -12.08
C GLY A 687 -11.60 4.91 -12.86
N ASN A 688 -10.74 4.01 -13.27
CA ASN A 688 -9.54 4.28 -14.03
C ASN A 688 -9.53 3.45 -15.32
N GLY A 689 -8.84 3.97 -16.33
CA GLY A 689 -8.45 3.23 -17.52
C GLY A 689 -6.99 3.47 -17.82
N ASP A 690 -6.26 2.43 -18.17
CA ASP A 690 -4.88 2.49 -18.60
C ASP A 690 -4.70 1.75 -19.93
N PHE A 691 -3.94 2.35 -20.84
CA PHE A 691 -3.59 1.80 -22.15
C PHE A 691 -2.10 1.98 -22.33
N THR A 692 -1.36 0.92 -22.58
CA THR A 692 0.09 1.00 -22.82
C THR A 692 0.45 0.21 -24.05
N PHE A 693 1.13 0.86 -24.99
CA PHE A 693 1.70 0.28 -26.19
C PHE A 693 3.21 0.15 -26.02
N PHE A 694 3.77 -0.96 -26.48
CA PHE A 694 5.20 -1.25 -26.45
C PHE A 694 5.72 -1.43 -27.87
N PHE A 695 6.75 -0.69 -28.22
CA PHE A 695 7.44 -0.74 -29.49
C PHE A 695 8.85 -1.28 -29.24
N LYS A 696 9.02 -2.61 -29.43
CA LYS A 696 10.32 -3.26 -29.31
C LYS A 696 11.25 -2.85 -30.44
N ASP A 697 12.55 -2.87 -30.18
CA ASP A 697 13.62 -2.51 -31.12
C ASP A 697 13.45 -1.09 -31.72
N ALA A 698 12.79 -0.19 -30.99
CA ALA A 698 12.55 1.17 -31.41
C ALA A 698 13.87 1.93 -31.58
N LEU A 699 14.10 2.47 -32.78
CA LEU A 699 15.32 3.17 -33.22
C LEU A 699 16.58 2.30 -33.22
N LYS A 700 16.74 1.34 -32.35
CA LYS A 700 17.90 0.45 -32.25
C LYS A 700 17.47 -0.87 -31.59
N LYS A 701 18.04 -1.99 -32.06
CA LYS A 701 17.83 -3.34 -31.48
C LYS A 701 18.16 -3.36 -29.98
N GLY A 702 17.29 -3.94 -29.18
CA GLY A 702 17.38 -4.01 -27.70
C GLY A 702 16.89 -2.76 -26.97
N ASN A 703 16.34 -1.77 -27.68
CA ASN A 703 15.68 -0.61 -27.07
C ASN A 703 14.15 -0.74 -27.19
N THR A 704 13.43 -0.24 -26.21
CA THR A 704 11.97 -0.25 -26.19
C THR A 704 11.43 1.16 -26.01
N PHE A 705 10.44 1.53 -26.81
CA PHE A 705 9.62 2.71 -26.55
C PHE A 705 8.25 2.27 -26.04
N SER A 706 7.78 2.83 -24.93
CA SER A 706 6.42 2.63 -24.44
C SER A 706 5.65 3.93 -24.41
N LEU A 707 4.38 3.87 -24.82
CA LEU A 707 3.45 4.99 -24.76
C LEU A 707 2.24 4.58 -23.95
N SER A 708 2.03 5.24 -22.80
CA SER A 708 0.93 4.95 -21.88
C SER A 708 -0.03 6.13 -21.80
N TYR A 709 -1.32 5.85 -21.88
CA TYR A 709 -2.39 6.79 -21.66
C TYR A 709 -3.24 6.33 -20.48
N ASN A 710 -3.48 7.24 -19.53
CA ASN A 710 -4.26 6.97 -18.34
C ASN A 710 -5.42 7.96 -18.25
N LEU A 711 -6.55 7.46 -17.79
CA LEU A 711 -7.73 8.25 -17.51
C LEU A 711 -8.25 7.95 -16.11
N LEU A 712 -8.81 8.96 -15.45
CA LEU A 712 -9.44 8.86 -14.15
C LEU A 712 -10.78 9.60 -14.21
N TYR A 713 -11.86 8.91 -13.85
CA TYR A 713 -13.17 9.49 -13.65
C TYR A 713 -13.58 9.44 -12.18
N VAL A 714 -14.10 10.56 -11.66
CA VAL A 714 -14.72 10.65 -10.33
C VAL A 714 -16.08 11.31 -10.51
N HIS A 715 -17.15 10.64 -10.10
CA HIS A 715 -18.49 11.18 -10.13
C HIS A 715 -18.71 12.23 -9.03
N GLU A 716 -19.61 13.16 -9.24
CA GLU A 716 -20.00 14.16 -8.27
C GLU A 716 -20.34 13.51 -6.90
N PHE A 717 -19.90 14.11 -5.80
CA PHE A 717 -20.16 13.60 -4.46
C PHE A 717 -20.35 14.72 -3.45
N TYR A 718 -21.06 14.40 -2.38
CA TYR A 718 -21.40 15.37 -1.33
C TYR A 718 -20.19 15.70 -0.45
N TYR A 719 -19.94 17.00 -0.26
CA TYR A 719 -18.98 17.51 0.72
C TYR A 719 -19.57 17.55 2.12
N ASP A 720 -20.85 17.95 2.26
CA ASP A 720 -21.61 17.97 3.50
C ASP A 720 -22.82 17.02 3.41
N TRP A 721 -23.54 16.87 4.51
CA TRP A 721 -24.72 16.01 4.58
C TRP A 721 -25.79 16.42 3.55
N PRO A 722 -26.28 15.49 2.73
CA PRO A 722 -27.32 15.80 1.74
C PRO A 722 -28.53 16.52 2.33
N SER A 723 -28.98 16.09 3.52
CA SER A 723 -30.13 16.70 4.22
C SER A 723 -29.90 18.12 4.76
N TYR A 724 -28.66 18.62 4.75
CA TYR A 724 -28.31 19.99 5.16
C TYR A 724 -28.10 20.96 3.98
N GLY A 725 -28.57 20.62 2.78
CA GLY A 725 -28.44 21.45 1.61
C GLY A 725 -27.38 21.02 0.61
N GLY A 726 -26.62 19.97 0.94
CA GLY A 726 -25.88 19.15 -0.04
C GLY A 726 -24.87 19.86 -0.92
N ILE A 727 -23.92 20.63 -0.36
CA ILE A 727 -22.77 21.12 -1.14
C ILE A 727 -22.04 19.93 -1.75
N THR A 728 -21.78 19.98 -3.07
CA THR A 728 -21.12 18.90 -3.81
C THR A 728 -19.75 19.30 -4.35
N ILE A 729 -18.91 18.30 -4.56
CA ILE A 729 -17.69 18.39 -5.34
C ILE A 729 -18.03 17.85 -6.73
N PRO A 730 -17.80 18.62 -7.82
CA PRO A 730 -18.28 18.27 -9.16
C PRO A 730 -17.61 17.02 -9.71
N SER A 731 -18.23 16.39 -10.70
CA SER A 731 -17.63 15.30 -11.47
C SER A 731 -16.35 15.75 -12.16
N GLN A 732 -15.38 14.85 -12.22
CA GLN A 732 -14.04 15.14 -12.75
C GLN A 732 -13.59 14.05 -13.69
N PHE A 733 -12.88 14.47 -14.75
CA PHE A 733 -12.28 13.57 -15.69
C PHE A 733 -10.86 14.06 -16.01
N SER A 734 -9.86 13.26 -15.68
CA SER A 734 -8.45 13.57 -15.87
C SER A 734 -7.82 12.60 -16.86
N HIS A 735 -6.92 13.13 -17.68
CA HIS A 735 -6.22 12.39 -18.71
C HIS A 735 -4.73 12.66 -18.62
N ASP A 736 -3.92 11.61 -18.62
CA ASP A 736 -2.47 11.69 -18.53
C ASP A 736 -1.82 10.88 -19.67
N LEU A 737 -0.69 11.38 -20.18
CA LEU A 737 0.10 10.73 -21.23
C LEU A 737 1.54 10.58 -20.78
N PHE A 738 2.12 9.38 -20.98
CA PHE A 738 3.48 9.03 -20.60
C PHE A 738 4.18 8.38 -21.78
N GLY A 739 5.39 8.83 -22.10
CA GLY A 739 6.27 8.19 -23.08
C GLY A 739 7.59 7.83 -22.42
N THR A 740 8.04 6.57 -22.53
CA THR A 740 9.31 6.11 -21.99
C THR A 740 10.15 5.46 -23.07
N TYR A 741 11.38 5.90 -23.21
CA TYR A 741 12.40 5.27 -24.06
C TYR A 741 13.45 4.59 -23.19
N SER A 742 13.50 3.26 -23.29
CA SER A 742 14.41 2.39 -22.55
C SER A 742 15.51 1.89 -23.47
N MET A 743 16.75 2.09 -23.06
CA MET A 743 17.95 1.75 -23.83
C MET A 743 18.78 0.69 -23.12
N LYS A 744 19.50 -0.12 -23.93
CA LYS A 744 20.38 -1.20 -23.42
C LYS A 744 19.65 -2.07 -22.38
N GLU A 745 18.51 -2.62 -22.79
CA GLU A 745 17.70 -3.52 -21.96
C GLU A 745 17.26 -2.88 -20.63
N GLY A 746 16.89 -1.59 -20.65
CA GLY A 746 16.38 -0.88 -19.47
C GLY A 746 17.45 -0.28 -18.56
N ARG A 747 18.75 -0.37 -18.93
CA ARG A 747 19.83 0.26 -18.14
C ARG A 747 19.73 1.79 -18.10
N TYR A 748 19.34 2.42 -19.19
CA TYR A 748 19.12 3.87 -19.29
C TYR A 748 17.70 4.12 -19.76
N ASN A 749 16.98 4.95 -19.04
CA ASN A 749 15.59 5.26 -19.36
C ASN A 749 15.36 6.76 -19.34
N ILE A 750 14.66 7.27 -20.34
CA ILE A 750 14.21 8.66 -20.41
C ILE A 750 12.69 8.62 -20.54
N SER A 751 12.00 9.29 -19.63
CA SER A 751 10.54 9.36 -19.64
C SER A 751 10.08 10.81 -19.70
N MET A 752 9.04 11.06 -20.48
CA MET A 752 8.33 12.34 -20.57
C MET A 752 6.87 12.12 -20.19
N GLU A 753 6.35 13.00 -19.38
CA GLU A 753 4.98 12.92 -18.87
C GLU A 753 4.24 14.23 -19.08
N CYS A 754 2.99 14.16 -19.49
CA CYS A 754 2.04 15.26 -19.48
C CYS A 754 0.82 14.81 -18.70
N ARG A 755 0.58 15.41 -17.56
CA ARG A 755 -0.58 15.13 -16.71
C ARG A 755 -1.64 16.19 -16.88
N ASN A 756 -2.92 15.77 -16.73
CA ASN A 756 -4.08 16.64 -16.96
C ASN A 756 -3.97 17.35 -18.31
N ILE A 757 -3.82 16.58 -19.40
CA ILE A 757 -3.51 17.10 -20.75
C ILE A 757 -4.54 18.11 -21.26
N PHE A 758 -5.79 18.02 -20.82
CA PHE A 758 -6.87 18.94 -21.18
C PHE A 758 -6.98 20.15 -20.25
N ASN A 759 -6.10 20.25 -19.23
CA ASN A 759 -6.07 21.33 -18.23
C ASN A 759 -7.42 21.53 -17.53
N ALA A 760 -8.09 20.41 -17.17
CA ALA A 760 -9.33 20.42 -16.43
C ALA A 760 -9.11 20.92 -14.99
N ASP A 761 -10.11 21.60 -14.44
CA ASP A 761 -10.12 21.95 -13.02
C ASP A 761 -10.44 20.69 -12.19
N LEU A 762 -9.49 20.26 -11.36
CA LEU A 762 -9.58 19.04 -10.57
C LEU A 762 -9.65 19.38 -9.07
N PHE A 763 -10.57 18.70 -8.37
CA PHE A 763 -10.83 18.90 -6.95
C PHE A 763 -10.99 17.57 -6.22
N ASP A 764 -10.18 17.32 -5.21
CA ASP A 764 -10.36 16.15 -4.35
C ASP A 764 -11.05 16.49 -3.02
N ASN A 765 -11.11 17.76 -2.67
CA ASN A 765 -11.89 18.33 -1.57
C ASN A 765 -12.59 19.62 -2.02
N TYR A 766 -13.54 20.09 -1.22
CA TYR A 766 -14.28 21.32 -1.52
C TYR A 766 -13.32 22.51 -1.69
N SER A 767 -13.43 23.21 -2.80
CA SER A 767 -12.63 24.36 -3.25
C SER A 767 -11.12 24.12 -3.42
N LEU A 768 -10.55 23.01 -2.98
CA LEU A 768 -9.11 22.75 -3.07
C LEU A 768 -8.73 22.28 -4.48
N GLN A 769 -8.19 23.19 -5.29
CA GLN A 769 -7.79 22.94 -6.65
C GLN A 769 -6.42 22.25 -6.71
N LYS A 770 -6.35 21.22 -7.52
CA LYS A 770 -5.10 20.51 -7.87
C LYS A 770 -4.37 21.23 -8.99
N PRO A 771 -3.07 20.92 -9.21
CA PRO A 771 -2.34 21.44 -10.36
C PRO A 771 -3.07 21.17 -11.68
N GLY A 772 -3.15 22.20 -12.55
CA GLY A 772 -3.59 22.06 -13.92
C GLY A 772 -2.62 21.22 -14.74
N ARG A 773 -2.66 21.35 -16.09
CA ARG A 773 -1.71 20.66 -16.97
C ARG A 773 -0.27 20.91 -16.57
N ASN A 774 0.48 19.82 -16.40
CA ASN A 774 1.87 19.87 -16.00
C ASN A 774 2.70 18.82 -16.73
N PHE A 775 4.00 19.12 -16.87
CA PHE A 775 4.95 18.29 -17.59
C PHE A 775 6.09 17.90 -16.68
N SER A 776 6.66 16.71 -16.93
CA SER A 776 7.89 16.29 -16.27
C SER A 776 8.74 15.42 -17.20
N VAL A 777 10.05 15.44 -16.96
CA VAL A 777 11.04 14.58 -17.61
C VAL A 777 11.79 13.84 -16.52
N LYS A 778 11.97 12.54 -16.67
CA LYS A 778 12.75 11.69 -15.76
C LYS A 778 13.87 11.00 -16.52
N PHE A 779 15.05 10.99 -15.95
CA PHE A 779 16.15 10.12 -16.31
C PHE A 779 16.37 9.07 -15.22
N ARG A 780 16.52 7.80 -15.62
CA ARG A 780 16.81 6.69 -14.69
C ARG A 780 17.96 5.83 -15.22
N TYR A 781 18.88 5.50 -14.33
CA TYR A 781 19.96 4.54 -14.54
C TYR A 781 19.74 3.35 -13.62
N PHE A 782 19.74 2.13 -14.20
CA PHE A 782 19.60 0.90 -13.44
C PHE A 782 20.65 -0.11 -13.87
N ILE A 783 21.32 -0.72 -12.90
CA ILE A 783 22.26 -1.83 -13.11
C ILE A 783 22.13 -2.82 -11.96
N SER A 784 22.14 -4.10 -12.27
CA SER A 784 22.18 -5.21 -11.31
C SER A 784 23.29 -6.20 -11.75
N LYS A 785 24.00 -6.77 -10.78
CA LYS A 785 25.01 -7.81 -11.00
C LYS A 785 24.54 -9.13 -10.41
#